data_68aa42eb95da307511b73355e9b22ba1
#
_entry.id   68aa42eb95da307511b73355e9b22ba1
#
_cell.length_a   1.000
_cell.length_b   1.000
_cell.length_c   1.000
_cell.angle_alpha   90.00
_cell.angle_beta   90.00
_cell.angle_gamma   90.00
#
_symmetry.space_group_name_H-M   'P 1'
#
loop_
_entity.id
_entity.type
_entity.pdbx_description
1 polymer ?
#
loop_
_entity_poly.entity_id
_entity_poly.type
_entity_poly.pdbx_seq_one_letter_code
_entity_poly.pdbx_strand_id
1 'polypeptide(L)'
;MTKTKNGVKIKESDHNVLITEFNLKTKPNTKEKLEVYNLKNKECQKKFKEFTTNTKMFSTVFENDGVEIDVLTKRLMKKIDGAIAKNFRKNRVNQKQEEEETELLNRRRDLKNKEDEESIKEMEEIDEKLANCAEEKFKKLQEEISDAEKSGTKMNAQKIWKMKKKICPRARDPAAAILDGKGNLLTNDNAIQERAIEVYENRLKKNEMKEELKDLEETEIKLCKARLEKCKENKTEPWNIEDLQKVLKQLKKDKSRDAYGYANELFTLSVAGDDLQRAVLMLLNKVKAKQQFPKAFEQCNITSLHKKGSKKDLENYRGVFRVTVLRSILDRLIYNDAYETINENLTDGNVGARKERGVRDNIFTMGAIVNSVINGNSKAIQVQVMDVKKCFDKLWLESAINALYDAGLRNDTLNMLYIENSNADVSVKVNDKLSKRISVKNVIMQGTVWGSLKCTTQMDEMNKIMTKDKSLQYKYKNDAEISIGVLGMVDDTLAITECGKDSIKKNAAINSFIETRRLEMHEDKSVVIHIGKQEKCKHTCPELKVHDSKMPATAVTKYLGNYVNSKGTHTTTIEERRNKGWGKVATIMGILGEVAMGTHKIEAGLLLRKAILHSSLLFTAEAWSNVNTKEIKRLEQVDTHLLKLLLEGHSKCPSVFYHLETGTLMLRHIVTKNRMMYHHHILTRNENETIRKIYEKQKIDNVKGDWYQLLMEDFIFVENKLNDEEIKKIPKETYKKMVKNMVNKAAFKEYLAKKETHKKIKKLEYEQLELQPYLKSKQFSGKERKLLTLLRSRCHPAKNNFKKMYQNNIKCNFGCNEDEDQEHIFTRCEPILKKVTSKNVKYEDIFKDVDAQKEIVEHFARIEEERNKAMEALSPGGEQARTRASQTSLDYAADVSL
;
A
#
# COMPACT_ATOMS: atom_id res chain seq x y z
N MET A 1 27.97 -26.64 33.41
CA MET A 1 28.76 -26.97 32.20
C MET A 1 28.43 -28.40 31.77
N THR A 2 27.56 -28.57 30.83
CA THR A 2 27.27 -29.89 30.25
C THR A 2 28.10 -30.07 28.97
N LYS A 3 28.97 -31.10 28.99
CA LYS A 3 29.72 -31.47 27.78
C LYS A 3 28.82 -32.24 26.83
N THR A 4 28.68 -31.78 25.59
CA THR A 4 28.14 -32.60 24.52
C THR A 4 29.16 -33.62 24.02
N LYS A 5 28.74 -34.71 23.41
CA LYS A 5 29.61 -35.81 22.92
C LYS A 5 30.74 -35.35 22.01
N ASN A 6 30.73 -34.12 21.49
CA ASN A 6 31.69 -33.57 20.53
C ASN A 6 32.54 -32.39 21.10
N GLY A 7 32.62 -32.24 22.41
CA GLY A 7 33.63 -31.36 23.01
C GLY A 7 33.41 -29.83 22.96
N VAL A 8 32.29 -29.33 22.42
CA VAL A 8 32.01 -27.90 22.30
C VAL A 8 31.63 -27.31 23.67
N LYS A 9 32.36 -26.31 24.17
CA LYS A 9 32.04 -25.53 25.37
C LYS A 9 31.01 -24.46 25.01
N ILE A 10 29.80 -24.56 25.56
CA ILE A 10 28.79 -23.52 25.49
C ILE A 10 28.91 -22.64 26.74
N LYS A 11 29.03 -21.32 26.56
CA LYS A 11 28.95 -20.34 27.64
C LYS A 11 27.51 -20.31 28.15
N GLU A 12 27.34 -20.24 29.47
CA GLU A 12 26.04 -20.08 30.10
C GLU A 12 25.31 -18.84 29.57
N SER A 13 24.12 -19.06 29.05
CA SER A 13 23.14 -18.03 28.77
C SER A 13 21.82 -18.46 29.39
N ASP A 14 21.03 -17.49 29.88
CA ASP A 14 19.75 -17.69 30.54
C ASP A 14 18.65 -18.30 29.64
N HIS A 15 19.00 -18.73 28.46
CA HIS A 15 18.08 -19.36 27.50
C HIS A 15 18.51 -20.79 27.19
N ASN A 16 17.60 -21.74 27.38
CA ASN A 16 17.78 -23.12 26.94
C ASN A 16 17.87 -23.17 25.40
N VAL A 17 19.07 -23.40 24.88
CA VAL A 17 19.29 -23.64 23.46
C VAL A 17 19.17 -25.15 23.21
N LEU A 18 18.09 -25.56 22.55
CA LEU A 18 17.93 -26.93 22.06
C LEU A 18 18.63 -27.04 20.71
N ILE A 19 19.81 -27.67 20.67
CA ILE A 19 20.50 -28.00 19.41
C ILE A 19 20.05 -29.42 19.01
N THR A 20 19.23 -29.50 17.95
CA THR A 20 18.81 -30.77 17.36
C THR A 20 19.56 -30.94 16.04
N GLU A 21 20.42 -31.92 15.93
CA GLU A 21 21.04 -32.32 14.66
C GLU A 21 20.02 -33.13 13.84
N PHE A 22 19.62 -32.58 12.66
CA PHE A 22 18.81 -33.28 11.68
C PHE A 22 19.69 -33.82 10.56
N ASN A 23 19.83 -35.12 10.49
CA ASN A 23 20.44 -35.77 9.33
C ASN A 23 19.42 -35.87 8.19
N LEU A 24 19.24 -34.74 7.47
CA LEU A 24 18.37 -34.67 6.30
C LEU A 24 19.10 -35.24 5.07
N LYS A 25 19.12 -36.56 4.94
CA LYS A 25 19.32 -37.20 3.63
C LYS A 25 18.05 -37.01 2.78
N THR A 26 17.80 -35.80 2.33
CA THR A 26 16.86 -35.56 1.26
C THR A 26 17.59 -35.82 -0.06
N LYS A 27 17.28 -36.94 -0.73
CA LYS A 27 17.45 -36.99 -2.18
C LYS A 27 16.76 -35.76 -2.76
N PRO A 28 17.39 -34.95 -3.62
CA PRO A 28 16.69 -33.86 -4.29
C PRO A 28 15.55 -34.50 -5.07
N ASN A 29 14.33 -34.33 -4.63
CA ASN A 29 13.18 -34.61 -5.44
C ASN A 29 13.36 -33.79 -6.69
N THR A 30 13.62 -34.46 -7.81
CA THR A 30 13.59 -33.84 -9.14
C THR A 30 12.18 -33.28 -9.28
N LYS A 31 12.06 -31.97 -8.92
CA LYS A 31 10.85 -31.20 -9.19
C LYS A 31 10.61 -31.34 -10.68
N GLU A 32 9.48 -31.84 -11.10
CA GLU A 32 8.96 -31.54 -12.43
C GLU A 32 8.96 -30.03 -12.54
N LYS A 33 10.00 -29.50 -13.19
CA LYS A 33 10.13 -28.06 -13.42
C LYS A 33 8.99 -27.72 -14.37
N LEU A 34 7.95 -27.07 -13.85
CA LEU A 34 6.96 -26.40 -14.70
C LEU A 34 7.73 -25.51 -15.66
N GLU A 35 7.72 -25.88 -16.93
CA GLU A 35 8.42 -25.18 -18.01
C GLU A 35 7.90 -23.75 -18.09
N VAL A 36 8.69 -22.79 -17.60
CA VAL A 36 8.29 -21.41 -17.52
C VAL A 36 8.66 -20.71 -18.82
N TYR A 37 7.66 -20.58 -19.71
CA TYR A 37 7.84 -19.79 -20.93
C TYR A 37 8.06 -18.30 -20.60
N ASN A 38 8.95 -17.67 -21.33
CA ASN A 38 9.21 -16.22 -21.18
C ASN A 38 8.10 -15.37 -21.84
N LEU A 39 6.95 -15.29 -21.18
CA LEU A 39 5.79 -14.54 -21.68
C LEU A 39 6.00 -13.01 -21.69
N LYS A 40 7.12 -12.51 -21.15
CA LYS A 40 7.44 -11.06 -21.13
C LYS A 40 8.31 -10.62 -22.31
N ASN A 41 8.84 -11.55 -23.09
CA ASN A 41 9.64 -11.22 -24.27
C ASN A 41 8.77 -10.53 -25.32
N LYS A 42 9.10 -9.29 -25.66
CA LYS A 42 8.31 -8.46 -26.59
C LYS A 42 8.26 -9.03 -28.01
N GLU A 43 9.35 -9.62 -28.48
CA GLU A 43 9.43 -10.25 -29.78
C GLU A 43 8.54 -11.50 -29.84
N CYS A 44 8.59 -12.34 -28.80
CA CYS A 44 7.71 -13.50 -28.69
C CYS A 44 6.23 -13.08 -28.58
N GLN A 45 5.91 -12.01 -27.86
CA GLN A 45 4.57 -11.44 -27.78
C GLN A 45 4.08 -10.98 -29.17
N LYS A 46 4.96 -10.35 -29.97
CA LYS A 46 4.63 -9.93 -31.32
C LYS A 46 4.33 -11.14 -32.21
N LYS A 47 5.22 -12.16 -32.22
CA LYS A 47 5.01 -13.41 -32.98
C LYS A 47 3.74 -14.14 -32.56
N PHE A 48 3.45 -14.20 -31.27
CA PHE A 48 2.22 -14.81 -30.77
C PHE A 48 0.99 -14.04 -31.22
N LYS A 49 1.02 -12.70 -31.21
CA LYS A 49 -0.07 -11.87 -31.73
C LYS A 49 -0.31 -12.11 -33.21
N GLU A 50 0.73 -12.07 -34.03
CA GLU A 50 0.65 -12.33 -35.47
C GLU A 50 0.08 -13.73 -35.74
N PHE A 51 0.58 -14.75 -35.06
CA PHE A 51 0.09 -16.13 -35.18
C PHE A 51 -1.39 -16.23 -34.80
N THR A 52 -1.83 -15.60 -33.72
CA THR A 52 -3.21 -15.65 -33.24
C THR A 52 -4.15 -14.67 -33.93
N THR A 53 -3.66 -13.84 -34.86
CA THR A 53 -4.46 -12.98 -35.74
C THR A 53 -4.75 -13.66 -37.07
N ASN A 54 -3.72 -14.26 -37.67
CA ASN A 54 -3.75 -14.72 -39.08
C ASN A 54 -4.24 -16.15 -39.26
N THR A 55 -4.64 -16.81 -38.17
CA THR A 55 -5.19 -18.17 -38.25
C THR A 55 -6.68 -18.15 -37.88
N LYS A 56 -7.49 -18.97 -38.53
CA LYS A 56 -8.86 -19.23 -38.07
C LYS A 56 -8.92 -20.42 -37.10
N MET A 57 -7.76 -20.84 -36.59
CA MET A 57 -7.61 -22.06 -35.82
C MET A 57 -8.37 -22.05 -34.48
N PHE A 58 -8.51 -20.88 -33.89
CA PHE A 58 -9.16 -20.74 -32.56
C PHE A 58 -10.68 -20.65 -32.71
N SER A 59 -11.20 -19.83 -33.63
CA SER A 59 -12.63 -19.63 -33.82
C SER A 59 -13.34 -20.87 -34.40
N THR A 60 -12.65 -21.65 -35.21
CA THR A 60 -13.21 -22.92 -35.78
C THR A 60 -13.53 -23.97 -34.69
N VAL A 61 -13.06 -23.81 -33.47
CA VAL A 61 -13.46 -24.70 -32.35
C VAL A 61 -14.97 -24.62 -32.09
N PHE A 62 -15.63 -23.51 -32.50
CA PHE A 62 -17.00 -23.18 -32.12
C PHE A 62 -17.99 -23.29 -33.31
N GLU A 63 -17.54 -23.77 -34.47
CA GLU A 63 -18.41 -23.92 -35.65
C GLU A 63 -19.49 -24.99 -35.49
N ASN A 64 -19.33 -25.97 -34.58
CA ASN A 64 -20.30 -27.00 -34.29
C ASN A 64 -21.11 -26.68 -33.03
N ASP A 65 -22.39 -26.40 -33.16
CA ASP A 65 -23.27 -25.97 -32.07
C ASP A 65 -23.65 -27.06 -31.07
N GLY A 66 -23.58 -28.36 -31.43
CA GLY A 66 -23.98 -29.48 -30.61
C GLY A 66 -22.96 -29.92 -29.54
N VAL A 67 -21.76 -29.32 -29.51
CA VAL A 67 -20.66 -29.75 -28.63
C VAL A 67 -20.79 -29.18 -27.24
N GLU A 68 -20.55 -29.98 -26.22
CA GLU A 68 -20.55 -29.55 -24.82
C GLU A 68 -19.50 -28.47 -24.54
N ILE A 69 -19.84 -27.52 -23.62
CA ILE A 69 -18.96 -26.39 -23.25
C ILE A 69 -17.61 -26.87 -22.68
N ASP A 70 -17.59 -27.94 -21.91
CA ASP A 70 -16.36 -28.51 -21.34
C ASP A 70 -15.41 -29.00 -22.44
N VAL A 71 -15.95 -29.63 -23.46
CA VAL A 71 -15.16 -30.12 -24.60
C VAL A 71 -14.61 -28.96 -25.41
N LEU A 72 -15.44 -27.96 -25.70
CA LEU A 72 -15.03 -26.74 -26.41
C LEU A 72 -13.94 -26.00 -25.63
N THR A 73 -14.12 -25.82 -24.33
CA THR A 73 -13.15 -25.16 -23.47
C THR A 73 -11.81 -25.89 -23.48
N LYS A 74 -11.82 -27.22 -23.31
CA LYS A 74 -10.59 -28.04 -23.40
C LYS A 74 -9.90 -27.95 -24.74
N ARG A 75 -10.67 -27.97 -25.83
CA ARG A 75 -10.13 -27.81 -27.21
C ARG A 75 -9.47 -26.45 -27.40
N LEU A 76 -10.14 -25.37 -26.96
CA LEU A 76 -9.58 -24.02 -27.03
C LEU A 76 -8.30 -23.90 -26.21
N MET A 77 -8.31 -24.38 -24.97
CA MET A 77 -7.14 -24.36 -24.09
C MET A 77 -5.96 -25.14 -24.70
N LYS A 78 -6.20 -26.33 -25.27
CA LYS A 78 -5.15 -27.09 -25.95
C LYS A 78 -4.54 -26.33 -27.13
N LYS A 79 -5.35 -25.57 -27.87
CA LYS A 79 -4.84 -24.72 -28.97
C LYS A 79 -4.04 -23.53 -28.45
N ILE A 80 -4.45 -22.94 -27.34
CA ILE A 80 -3.70 -21.88 -26.66
C ILE A 80 -2.34 -22.41 -26.20
N ASP A 81 -2.31 -23.57 -25.54
CA ASP A 81 -1.06 -24.23 -25.12
C ASP A 81 -0.12 -24.50 -26.30
N GLY A 82 -0.63 -25.00 -27.40
CA GLY A 82 0.13 -25.19 -28.63
C GLY A 82 0.71 -23.90 -29.20
N ALA A 83 -0.09 -22.81 -29.18
CA ALA A 83 0.37 -21.50 -29.62
C ALA A 83 1.45 -20.93 -28.70
N ILE A 84 1.31 -21.12 -27.38
CA ILE A 84 2.33 -20.71 -26.38
C ILE A 84 3.64 -21.50 -26.67
N ALA A 85 3.56 -22.80 -26.80
CA ALA A 85 4.73 -23.64 -27.04
C ALA A 85 5.48 -23.26 -28.33
N LYS A 86 4.74 -22.85 -29.37
CA LYS A 86 5.31 -22.46 -30.67
C LYS A 86 5.97 -21.09 -30.66
N ASN A 87 5.40 -20.13 -29.93
CA ASN A 87 5.80 -18.73 -30.04
C ASN A 87 6.64 -18.22 -28.86
N PHE A 88 6.62 -18.89 -27.71
CA PHE A 88 7.42 -18.51 -26.56
C PHE A 88 8.51 -19.54 -26.30
N ARG A 89 9.77 -19.10 -26.34
CA ARG A 89 10.92 -19.96 -26.02
C ARG A 89 11.00 -20.24 -24.53
N LYS A 90 11.43 -21.47 -24.19
CA LYS A 90 11.77 -21.82 -22.81
C LYS A 90 13.01 -21.04 -22.39
N ASN A 91 13.01 -20.48 -21.20
CA ASN A 91 14.15 -19.71 -20.67
C ASN A 91 15.22 -20.70 -20.18
N ARG A 92 16.16 -21.13 -21.03
CA ARG A 92 17.28 -21.99 -20.65
C ARG A 92 18.48 -21.22 -20.06
N VAL A 93 18.65 -19.93 -20.42
CA VAL A 93 19.84 -19.14 -20.07
C VAL A 93 19.84 -18.65 -18.63
N ASN A 94 18.70 -18.22 -18.10
CA ASN A 94 18.64 -17.77 -16.70
C ASN A 94 18.59 -18.91 -15.67
N GLN A 95 18.32 -20.14 -16.11
CA GLN A 95 18.29 -21.32 -15.23
C GLN A 95 19.69 -21.76 -14.81
N LYS A 96 20.69 -21.71 -15.70
CA LYS A 96 22.08 -22.11 -15.37
C LYS A 96 22.69 -21.18 -14.30
N GLN A 97 22.56 -19.87 -14.47
CA GLN A 97 23.12 -18.91 -13.50
C GLN A 97 22.41 -18.96 -12.13
N GLU A 98 21.09 -19.18 -12.10
CA GLU A 98 20.36 -19.36 -10.83
C GLU A 98 20.63 -20.74 -10.19
N GLU A 99 20.94 -21.76 -11.00
CA GLU A 99 21.32 -23.10 -10.52
C GLU A 99 22.75 -23.06 -9.95
N GLU A 100 23.71 -22.45 -10.62
CA GLU A 100 25.09 -22.27 -10.16
C GLU A 100 25.15 -21.44 -8.86
N GLU A 101 24.42 -20.33 -8.79
CA GLU A 101 24.34 -19.52 -7.58
C GLU A 101 23.66 -20.27 -6.42
N THR A 102 22.63 -21.07 -6.72
CA THR A 102 21.95 -21.91 -5.72
C THR A 102 22.87 -23.02 -5.21
N GLU A 103 23.67 -23.62 -6.09
CA GLU A 103 24.67 -24.61 -5.71
C GLU A 103 25.77 -24.00 -4.84
N LEU A 104 26.29 -22.83 -5.20
CA LEU A 104 27.28 -22.09 -4.40
C LEU A 104 26.70 -21.73 -3.01
N LEU A 105 25.45 -21.24 -2.94
CA LEU A 105 24.79 -20.93 -1.67
C LEU A 105 24.56 -22.17 -0.81
N ASN A 106 24.23 -23.31 -1.40
CA ASN A 106 24.07 -24.57 -0.67
C ASN A 106 25.44 -25.05 -0.17
N ARG A 107 26.47 -25.01 -1.00
CA ARG A 107 27.82 -25.42 -0.63
C ARG A 107 28.40 -24.54 0.49
N ARG A 108 28.19 -23.22 0.38
CA ARG A 108 28.56 -22.28 1.45
C ARG A 108 27.88 -22.61 2.78
N ARG A 109 26.61 -23.05 2.73
CA ARG A 109 25.86 -23.44 3.93
C ARG A 109 26.39 -24.71 4.57
N ASP A 110 26.80 -25.68 3.74
CA ASP A 110 27.37 -26.93 4.19
C ASP A 110 28.77 -26.75 4.81
N LEU A 111 29.52 -25.75 4.36
CA LEU A 111 30.85 -25.40 4.89
C LEU A 111 30.82 -24.52 6.14
N LYS A 112 29.73 -23.79 6.37
CA LYS A 112 29.60 -22.76 7.44
C LYS A 112 29.93 -23.25 8.85
N ASN A 113 29.82 -24.54 9.12
CA ASN A 113 30.07 -25.13 10.43
C ASN A 113 31.36 -25.99 10.49
N LYS A 114 32.23 -25.89 9.47
CA LYS A 114 33.52 -26.55 9.42
C LYS A 114 34.60 -25.52 9.73
N GLU A 115 35.53 -25.90 10.59
CA GLU A 115 36.63 -25.03 11.07
C GLU A 115 38.01 -25.47 10.54
N ASP A 116 38.06 -26.38 9.53
CA ASP A 116 39.30 -26.78 8.88
C ASP A 116 39.73 -25.73 7.84
N GLU A 117 41.03 -25.55 7.66
CA GLU A 117 41.66 -24.55 6.77
C GLU A 117 41.19 -24.70 5.32
N GLU A 118 40.96 -25.92 4.87
CA GLU A 118 40.53 -26.22 3.50
C GLU A 118 39.08 -25.76 3.27
N SER A 119 38.19 -25.98 4.25
CA SER A 119 36.80 -25.52 4.22
C SER A 119 36.70 -24.00 4.32
N ILE A 120 37.55 -23.33 5.08
CA ILE A 120 37.62 -21.88 5.18
C ILE A 120 38.02 -21.28 3.84
N LYS A 121 39.09 -21.85 3.19
CA LYS A 121 39.55 -21.39 1.87
C LYS A 121 38.49 -21.59 0.77
N GLU A 122 37.82 -22.76 0.78
CA GLU A 122 36.71 -23.03 -0.15
C GLU A 122 35.53 -22.03 0.06
N MET A 123 35.24 -21.65 1.30
CA MET A 123 34.22 -20.68 1.63
C MET A 123 34.56 -19.27 1.13
N GLU A 124 35.83 -18.85 1.23
CA GLU A 124 36.30 -17.57 0.69
C GLU A 124 36.21 -17.54 -0.85
N GLU A 125 36.57 -18.61 -1.53
CA GLU A 125 36.43 -18.73 -3.00
C GLU A 125 34.95 -18.70 -3.42
N ILE A 126 34.03 -19.31 -2.65
CA ILE A 126 32.61 -19.26 -2.88
C ILE A 126 32.05 -17.84 -2.65
N ASP A 127 32.50 -17.17 -1.61
CA ASP A 127 32.09 -15.79 -1.32
C ASP A 127 32.57 -14.82 -2.40
N GLU A 128 33.77 -14.99 -2.95
CA GLU A 128 34.24 -14.23 -4.07
C GLU A 128 33.43 -14.47 -5.34
N LYS A 129 33.07 -15.73 -5.66
CA LYS A 129 32.19 -16.06 -6.79
C LYS A 129 30.80 -15.48 -6.64
N LEU A 130 30.23 -15.53 -5.44
CA LEU A 130 28.92 -14.92 -5.15
C LEU A 130 28.97 -13.39 -5.23
N ALA A 131 30.07 -12.77 -4.78
CA ALA A 131 30.29 -11.33 -4.92
C ALA A 131 30.37 -10.91 -6.39
N ASN A 132 31.11 -11.65 -7.22
CA ASN A 132 31.22 -11.42 -8.66
C ASN A 132 29.84 -11.57 -9.36
N CYS A 133 29.07 -12.61 -9.02
CA CYS A 133 27.69 -12.76 -9.52
C CYS A 133 26.79 -11.58 -9.12
N ALA A 134 26.93 -11.08 -7.90
CA ALA A 134 26.17 -9.92 -7.42
C ALA A 134 26.58 -8.64 -8.15
N GLU A 135 27.90 -8.47 -8.42
CA GLU A 135 28.42 -7.32 -9.16
C GLU A 135 27.98 -7.32 -10.63
N GLU A 136 27.97 -8.48 -11.29
CA GLU A 136 27.44 -8.59 -12.65
C GLU A 136 25.93 -8.27 -12.72
N LYS A 137 25.16 -8.77 -11.75
CA LYS A 137 23.74 -8.42 -11.65
C LYS A 137 23.54 -6.93 -11.43
N PHE A 138 24.43 -6.32 -10.65
CA PHE A 138 24.43 -4.89 -10.39
C PHE A 138 24.78 -4.06 -11.63
N LYS A 139 25.81 -4.45 -12.39
CA LYS A 139 26.16 -3.82 -13.67
C LYS A 139 25.01 -3.88 -14.68
N LYS A 140 24.40 -5.06 -14.87
CA LYS A 140 23.23 -5.22 -15.75
C LYS A 140 22.06 -4.31 -15.32
N LEU A 141 21.89 -4.12 -14.02
CA LEU A 141 20.85 -3.24 -13.49
C LEU A 141 21.16 -1.75 -13.71
N GLN A 142 22.43 -1.35 -13.60
CA GLN A 142 22.88 0.00 -13.94
C GLN A 142 22.67 0.29 -15.43
N GLU A 143 22.92 -0.69 -16.30
CA GLU A 143 22.61 -0.59 -17.73
C GLU A 143 21.11 -0.45 -17.99
N GLU A 144 20.24 -1.27 -17.33
CA GLU A 144 18.78 -1.12 -17.41
C GLU A 144 18.30 0.27 -16.94
N ILE A 145 18.98 0.87 -15.95
CA ILE A 145 18.68 2.23 -15.46
C ILE A 145 19.11 3.26 -16.50
N SER A 146 20.33 3.15 -17.02
CA SER A 146 20.87 4.04 -18.02
C SER A 146 20.04 4.02 -19.32
N ASP A 147 19.62 2.83 -19.77
CA ASP A 147 18.78 2.68 -20.97
C ASP A 147 17.37 3.23 -20.76
N ALA A 148 16.81 3.07 -19.56
CA ALA A 148 15.53 3.68 -19.22
C ALA A 148 15.60 5.23 -19.22
N GLU A 149 16.75 5.79 -18.88
CA GLU A 149 17.02 7.23 -18.93
C GLU A 149 17.22 7.74 -20.36
N LYS A 150 18.03 7.04 -21.16
CA LYS A 150 18.22 7.36 -22.58
C LYS A 150 16.91 7.32 -23.37
N SER A 151 16.00 6.41 -22.99
CA SER A 151 14.67 6.30 -23.61
C SER A 151 13.63 7.32 -23.08
N GLY A 152 14.03 8.27 -22.21
CA GLY A 152 13.14 9.27 -21.61
C GLY A 152 12.09 8.71 -20.66
N THR A 153 12.22 7.46 -20.23
CA THR A 153 11.26 6.77 -19.35
C THR A 153 11.44 7.25 -17.92
N LYS A 154 10.49 8.04 -17.42
CA LYS A 154 10.53 8.54 -16.03
C LYS A 154 10.63 7.41 -15.01
N MET A 155 11.58 7.55 -14.08
CA MET A 155 11.70 6.68 -12.91
C MET A 155 10.40 6.77 -12.08
N ASN A 156 9.90 5.64 -11.57
CA ASN A 156 8.77 5.63 -10.64
C ASN A 156 9.02 4.66 -9.48
N ALA A 157 8.28 4.86 -8.39
CA ALA A 157 8.45 4.06 -7.17
C ALA A 157 8.30 2.54 -7.39
N GLN A 158 7.48 2.12 -8.36
CA GLN A 158 7.31 0.70 -8.68
C GLN A 158 8.58 0.11 -9.32
N LYS A 159 9.26 0.87 -10.20
CA LYS A 159 10.53 0.46 -10.79
C LYS A 159 11.60 0.31 -9.71
N ILE A 160 11.75 1.29 -8.81
CA ILE A 160 12.70 1.23 -7.69
C ILE A 160 12.41 0.00 -6.80
N TRP A 161 11.13 -0.27 -6.53
CA TRP A 161 10.74 -1.45 -5.74
C TRP A 161 11.02 -2.77 -6.46
N LYS A 162 10.85 -2.83 -7.79
CA LYS A 162 11.23 -4.00 -8.60
C LYS A 162 12.75 -4.21 -8.60
N MET A 163 13.52 -3.13 -8.67
CA MET A 163 14.98 -3.16 -8.58
C MET A 163 15.43 -3.72 -7.23
N LYS A 164 14.90 -3.18 -6.13
CA LYS A 164 15.17 -3.73 -4.80
C LYS A 164 14.92 -5.24 -4.71
N LYS A 165 13.81 -5.71 -5.26
CA LYS A 165 13.49 -7.15 -5.26
C LYS A 165 14.47 -8.00 -6.09
N LYS A 166 15.12 -7.42 -7.11
CA LYS A 166 16.14 -8.10 -7.91
C LYS A 166 17.48 -8.16 -7.17
N ILE A 167 17.90 -7.08 -6.53
CA ILE A 167 19.19 -6.96 -5.83
C ILE A 167 19.16 -7.69 -4.48
N CYS A 168 18.09 -7.46 -3.71
CA CYS A 168 17.87 -8.11 -2.43
C CYS A 168 16.58 -8.91 -2.54
N PRO A 169 16.61 -10.10 -3.18
CA PRO A 169 15.48 -11.00 -3.06
C PRO A 169 15.32 -11.24 -1.57
N ARG A 170 14.24 -10.73 -0.98
CA ARG A 170 13.92 -11.12 0.41
C ARG A 170 13.99 -12.64 0.40
N ALA A 171 14.89 -13.19 1.20
CA ALA A 171 14.79 -14.59 1.53
C ALA A 171 13.31 -14.76 1.89
N ARG A 172 12.55 -15.44 1.03
CA ARG A 172 11.23 -15.89 1.40
C ARG A 172 11.54 -16.74 2.59
N ASP A 173 11.28 -16.21 3.77
CA ASP A 173 11.24 -16.99 4.98
C ASP A 173 9.95 -17.81 4.82
N PRO A 174 10.01 -18.95 4.12
CA PRO A 174 8.88 -19.85 4.12
C PRO A 174 8.74 -20.19 5.58
N ALA A 175 7.54 -20.22 6.11
CA ALA A 175 7.33 -20.78 7.43
C ALA A 175 7.87 -22.21 7.34
N ALA A 176 9.14 -22.37 7.71
CA ALA A 176 9.85 -23.66 7.63
C ALA A 176 9.08 -24.74 8.42
N ALA A 177 8.21 -24.30 9.31
CA ALA A 177 7.31 -25.13 10.10
C ALA A 177 5.98 -24.41 10.33
N ILE A 178 4.88 -25.15 10.32
CA ILE A 178 3.52 -24.68 10.57
C ILE A 178 2.98 -25.43 11.80
N LEU A 179 2.17 -24.75 12.61
CA LEU A 179 1.50 -25.34 13.76
C LEU A 179 0.32 -26.22 13.30
N ASP A 180 0.22 -27.42 13.87
CA ASP A 180 -1.00 -28.24 13.80
C ASP A 180 -2.11 -27.64 14.69
N GLY A 181 -3.28 -28.28 14.73
CA GLY A 181 -4.40 -27.89 15.60
C GLY A 181 -4.13 -28.02 17.11
N LYS A 182 -3.05 -28.70 17.50
CA LYS A 182 -2.65 -28.95 18.90
C LYS A 182 -1.44 -28.11 19.32
N GLY A 183 -0.91 -27.28 18.39
CA GLY A 183 0.26 -26.41 18.66
C GLY A 183 1.61 -27.06 18.40
N ASN A 184 1.68 -28.29 17.85
CA ASN A 184 2.93 -28.92 17.46
C ASN A 184 3.44 -28.41 16.11
N LEU A 185 4.78 -28.41 15.92
CA LEU A 185 5.40 -27.97 14.68
C LEU A 185 5.40 -29.05 13.62
N LEU A 186 4.76 -28.80 12.50
CA LEU A 186 4.81 -29.58 11.27
C LEU A 186 5.94 -29.06 10.38
N THR A 187 6.90 -29.92 10.04
CA THR A 187 8.05 -29.60 9.18
C THR A 187 8.01 -30.33 7.86
N ASN A 188 7.25 -31.44 7.79
CA ASN A 188 7.07 -32.23 6.58
C ASN A 188 6.11 -31.49 5.62
N ASP A 189 6.52 -31.35 4.36
CA ASP A 189 5.73 -30.68 3.32
C ASP A 189 4.32 -31.27 3.14
N ASN A 190 4.16 -32.59 3.21
CA ASN A 190 2.84 -33.23 3.06
C ASN A 190 1.95 -32.92 4.26
N ALA A 191 2.47 -33.00 5.49
CA ALA A 191 1.73 -32.63 6.68
C ALA A 191 1.33 -31.14 6.67
N ILE A 192 2.21 -30.26 6.18
CA ILE A 192 1.89 -28.83 5.98
C ILE A 192 0.75 -28.66 4.96
N GLN A 193 0.75 -29.41 3.86
CA GLN A 193 -0.31 -29.34 2.84
C GLN A 193 -1.64 -29.89 3.38
N GLU A 194 -1.63 -30.98 4.13
CA GLU A 194 -2.81 -31.54 4.78
C GLU A 194 -3.41 -30.58 5.80
N ARG A 195 -2.56 -29.97 6.63
CA ARG A 195 -2.99 -28.92 7.57
C ARG A 195 -3.59 -27.71 6.84
N ALA A 196 -3.02 -27.31 5.70
CA ALA A 196 -3.57 -26.24 4.90
C ALA A 196 -4.97 -26.58 4.36
N ILE A 197 -5.18 -27.78 3.90
CA ILE A 197 -6.50 -28.27 3.46
C ILE A 197 -7.48 -28.16 4.63
N GLU A 198 -7.17 -28.78 5.76
CA GLU A 198 -8.02 -28.77 6.96
C GLU A 198 -8.43 -27.35 7.39
N VAL A 199 -7.46 -26.43 7.47
CA VAL A 199 -7.72 -25.02 7.86
C VAL A 199 -8.65 -24.34 6.88
N TYR A 200 -8.46 -24.53 5.56
CA TYR A 200 -9.31 -23.87 4.57
C TYR A 200 -10.67 -24.53 4.40
N GLU A 201 -10.80 -25.84 4.54
CA GLU A 201 -12.10 -26.52 4.58
C GLU A 201 -12.94 -26.01 5.75
N ASN A 202 -12.38 -25.97 6.95
CA ASN A 202 -13.06 -25.44 8.14
C ASN A 202 -13.41 -23.95 8.00
N ARG A 203 -12.52 -23.17 7.40
CA ARG A 203 -12.72 -21.72 7.18
C ARG A 203 -13.86 -21.46 6.20
N LEU A 204 -13.94 -22.22 5.12
CA LEU A 204 -14.94 -22.04 4.06
C LEU A 204 -16.27 -22.74 4.37
N LYS A 205 -16.31 -23.63 5.36
CA LYS A 205 -17.55 -24.17 5.87
C LYS A 205 -18.43 -23.05 6.44
N LYS A 206 -19.67 -22.99 6.04
CA LYS A 206 -20.63 -21.97 6.53
C LYS A 206 -20.96 -22.20 8.00
N ASN A 207 -21.28 -21.12 8.72
CA ASN A 207 -21.84 -21.25 10.05
C ASN A 207 -23.24 -21.89 9.96
N GLU A 208 -23.58 -22.66 10.96
CA GLU A 208 -24.93 -23.22 11.07
C GLU A 208 -25.89 -22.15 11.61
N MET A 209 -27.12 -22.18 11.13
CA MET A 209 -28.19 -21.34 11.70
C MET A 209 -28.61 -21.89 13.06
N LYS A 210 -28.96 -20.98 13.97
CA LYS A 210 -29.66 -21.35 15.22
C LYS A 210 -30.98 -22.04 14.87
N GLU A 211 -31.41 -22.99 15.68
CA GLU A 211 -32.66 -23.78 15.45
C GLU A 211 -33.87 -22.87 15.19
N GLU A 212 -33.99 -21.79 15.98
CA GLU A 212 -35.04 -20.77 15.90
C GLU A 212 -35.09 -20.02 14.56
N LEU A 213 -33.99 -20.05 13.78
CA LEU A 213 -33.86 -19.34 12.50
C LEU A 213 -33.86 -20.30 11.29
N LYS A 214 -34.08 -21.59 11.46
CA LYS A 214 -34.09 -22.57 10.35
C LYS A 214 -35.21 -22.30 9.34
N ASP A 215 -36.37 -21.90 9.75
CA ASP A 215 -37.48 -21.53 8.87
C ASP A 215 -37.09 -20.33 7.99
N LEU A 216 -36.35 -19.37 8.55
CA LEU A 216 -35.79 -18.24 7.79
C LEU A 216 -34.78 -18.72 6.75
N GLU A 217 -33.90 -19.66 7.14
CA GLU A 217 -32.95 -20.26 6.23
C GLU A 217 -33.61 -20.90 5.02
N GLU A 218 -34.61 -21.76 5.27
CA GLU A 218 -35.38 -22.38 4.20
C GLU A 218 -36.10 -21.39 3.31
N THR A 219 -36.65 -20.34 3.91
CA THR A 219 -37.34 -19.26 3.19
C THR A 219 -36.36 -18.51 2.27
N GLU A 220 -35.20 -18.14 2.77
CA GLU A 220 -34.16 -17.46 1.95
C GLU A 220 -33.69 -18.33 0.80
N ILE A 221 -33.50 -19.64 1.01
CA ILE A 221 -33.11 -20.59 -0.04
C ILE A 221 -34.24 -20.75 -1.07
N LYS A 222 -35.49 -20.90 -0.65
CA LYS A 222 -36.67 -21.00 -1.54
C LYS A 222 -36.82 -19.73 -2.37
N LEU A 223 -36.67 -18.56 -1.73
CA LEU A 223 -36.76 -17.27 -2.38
C LEU A 223 -35.63 -17.10 -3.42
N CYS A 224 -34.40 -17.47 -3.09
CA CYS A 224 -33.28 -17.42 -4.02
C CYS A 224 -33.55 -18.28 -5.26
N LYS A 225 -33.99 -19.52 -5.09
CA LYS A 225 -34.35 -20.42 -6.20
C LYS A 225 -35.44 -19.83 -7.10
N ALA A 226 -36.52 -19.33 -6.54
CA ALA A 226 -37.63 -18.71 -7.29
C ALA A 226 -37.17 -17.47 -8.07
N ARG A 227 -36.31 -16.64 -7.47
CA ARG A 227 -35.73 -15.45 -8.11
C ARG A 227 -34.79 -15.84 -9.27
N LEU A 228 -33.97 -16.87 -9.11
CA LEU A 228 -33.07 -17.38 -10.14
C LEU A 228 -33.87 -17.93 -11.34
N GLU A 229 -34.93 -18.73 -11.10
CA GLU A 229 -35.76 -19.25 -12.20
C GLU A 229 -36.40 -18.09 -12.99
N LYS A 230 -36.98 -17.13 -12.32
CA LYS A 230 -37.53 -15.93 -12.97
C LYS A 230 -36.47 -15.13 -13.76
N CYS A 231 -35.25 -15.06 -13.25
CA CYS A 231 -34.16 -14.32 -13.92
C CYS A 231 -33.61 -15.04 -15.16
N LYS A 232 -33.69 -16.35 -15.23
CA LYS A 232 -33.25 -17.13 -16.39
C LYS A 232 -34.05 -16.81 -17.65
N GLU A 233 -35.32 -16.45 -17.52
CA GLU A 233 -36.20 -16.08 -18.61
C GLU A 233 -35.87 -14.71 -19.21
N ASN A 234 -35.36 -13.79 -18.38
CA ASN A 234 -34.98 -12.45 -18.78
C ASN A 234 -33.51 -12.44 -19.27
N LYS A 235 -33.30 -12.81 -20.53
CA LYS A 235 -31.97 -12.91 -21.13
C LYS A 235 -31.41 -11.55 -21.51
N THR A 236 -30.13 -11.37 -21.26
CA THR A 236 -29.36 -10.20 -21.70
C THR A 236 -28.71 -10.48 -23.04
N GLU A 237 -28.46 -9.42 -23.83
CA GLU A 237 -27.79 -9.50 -25.12
C GLU A 237 -26.39 -10.10 -25.01
N PRO A 238 -25.93 -10.86 -26.02
CA PRO A 238 -24.56 -11.35 -26.05
C PRO A 238 -23.56 -10.20 -26.14
N TRP A 239 -22.39 -10.39 -25.51
CA TRP A 239 -21.32 -9.41 -25.59
C TRP A 239 -20.75 -9.31 -27.01
N ASN A 240 -20.35 -8.10 -27.38
CA ASN A 240 -19.67 -7.82 -28.64
C ASN A 240 -18.14 -7.75 -28.46
N ILE A 241 -17.40 -7.55 -29.51
CA ILE A 241 -15.94 -7.51 -29.50
C ILE A 241 -15.39 -6.30 -28.73
N GLU A 242 -16.09 -5.18 -28.78
CA GLU A 242 -15.74 -3.93 -28.10
C GLU A 242 -15.82 -4.12 -26.57
N ASP A 243 -16.83 -4.83 -26.08
CA ASP A 243 -16.99 -5.14 -24.65
C ASP A 243 -15.84 -6.01 -24.16
N LEU A 244 -15.49 -7.05 -24.92
CA LEU A 244 -14.32 -7.87 -24.62
C LEU A 244 -13.04 -7.01 -24.61
N GLN A 245 -12.82 -6.18 -25.60
CA GLN A 245 -11.62 -5.36 -25.70
C GLN A 245 -11.49 -4.34 -24.55
N LYS A 246 -12.61 -3.77 -24.07
CA LYS A 246 -12.62 -2.93 -22.87
C LYS A 246 -12.10 -3.71 -21.66
N VAL A 247 -12.52 -4.97 -21.50
CA VAL A 247 -12.06 -5.85 -20.41
C VAL A 247 -10.59 -6.21 -20.57
N LEU A 248 -10.14 -6.58 -21.77
CA LEU A 248 -8.74 -6.95 -22.02
C LEU A 248 -7.76 -5.77 -21.75
N LYS A 249 -8.18 -4.51 -21.97
CA LYS A 249 -7.42 -3.31 -21.57
C LYS A 249 -7.25 -3.19 -20.06
N GLN A 250 -8.18 -3.70 -19.26
CA GLN A 250 -8.16 -3.61 -17.80
C GLN A 250 -7.30 -4.72 -17.15
N LEU A 251 -6.85 -5.72 -17.91
CA LEU A 251 -6.06 -6.82 -17.37
C LEU A 251 -4.70 -6.33 -16.82
N LYS A 252 -4.48 -6.53 -15.54
CA LYS A 252 -3.25 -6.11 -14.87
C LYS A 252 -2.12 -7.08 -15.20
N LYS A 253 -1.00 -6.57 -15.68
CA LYS A 253 0.24 -7.31 -15.93
C LYS A 253 0.96 -7.67 -14.62
N ASP A 254 1.95 -8.57 -14.71
CA ASP A 254 2.79 -8.99 -13.57
C ASP A 254 2.00 -9.65 -12.41
N LYS A 255 0.95 -10.39 -12.73
CA LYS A 255 0.21 -11.22 -11.78
C LYS A 255 0.70 -12.67 -11.82
N SER A 256 0.47 -13.41 -10.72
CA SER A 256 0.72 -14.85 -10.68
C SER A 256 -0.02 -15.56 -11.82
N ARG A 257 0.52 -16.67 -12.28
CA ARG A 257 -0.17 -17.54 -13.23
C ARG A 257 -1.38 -18.22 -12.57
N ASP A 258 -2.37 -18.57 -13.38
CA ASP A 258 -3.55 -19.30 -12.91
C ASP A 258 -3.26 -20.82 -12.74
N ALA A 259 -4.30 -21.59 -12.48
CA ALA A 259 -4.21 -23.05 -12.26
C ALA A 259 -3.69 -23.81 -13.50
N TYR A 260 -3.84 -23.23 -14.69
CA TYR A 260 -3.36 -23.80 -15.97
C TYR A 260 -2.04 -23.20 -16.44
N GLY A 261 -1.42 -22.32 -15.65
CA GLY A 261 -0.17 -21.66 -15.99
C GLY A 261 -0.34 -20.42 -16.88
N TYR A 262 -1.57 -19.99 -17.18
CA TYR A 262 -1.80 -18.79 -17.97
C TYR A 262 -1.55 -17.52 -17.18
N ALA A 263 -0.98 -16.52 -17.88
CA ALA A 263 -0.79 -15.17 -17.35
C ALA A 263 -1.74 -14.20 -18.06
N ASN A 264 -2.13 -13.15 -17.37
CA ASN A 264 -3.00 -12.12 -17.94
C ASN A 264 -2.43 -11.51 -19.24
N GLU A 265 -1.10 -11.44 -19.33
CA GLU A 265 -0.37 -10.89 -20.49
C GLU A 265 -0.76 -11.56 -21.79
N LEU A 266 -1.05 -12.88 -21.81
CA LEU A 266 -1.45 -13.62 -23.00
C LEU A 266 -2.75 -13.10 -23.65
N PHE A 267 -3.63 -12.55 -22.82
CA PHE A 267 -4.95 -12.08 -23.23
C PHE A 267 -5.06 -10.55 -23.34
N THR A 268 -3.99 -9.80 -23.09
CA THR A 268 -4.01 -8.34 -23.32
C THR A 268 -4.11 -8.00 -24.78
N LEU A 269 -4.73 -6.87 -25.15
CA LEU A 269 -4.87 -6.40 -26.54
C LEU A 269 -3.55 -6.27 -27.29
N SER A 270 -2.46 -6.05 -26.57
CA SER A 270 -1.12 -5.97 -27.15
C SER A 270 -0.55 -7.33 -27.57
N VAL A 271 -1.12 -8.44 -27.08
CA VAL A 271 -0.58 -9.79 -27.23
C VAL A 271 -1.57 -10.78 -27.86
N ALA A 272 -2.86 -10.71 -27.50
CA ALA A 272 -3.89 -11.56 -28.10
C ALA A 272 -4.28 -11.05 -29.49
N GLY A 273 -4.16 -11.89 -30.51
CA GLY A 273 -4.61 -11.59 -31.87
C GLY A 273 -6.13 -11.76 -32.03
N ASP A 274 -6.65 -11.32 -33.15
CA ASP A 274 -8.10 -11.18 -33.41
C ASP A 274 -8.85 -12.53 -33.43
N ASP A 275 -8.24 -13.60 -33.96
CA ASP A 275 -8.89 -14.91 -33.97
C ASP A 275 -8.98 -15.50 -32.54
N LEU A 276 -7.95 -15.31 -31.71
CA LEU A 276 -8.01 -15.69 -30.31
C LEU A 276 -9.04 -14.88 -29.53
N GLN A 277 -9.13 -13.56 -29.78
CA GLN A 277 -10.14 -12.71 -29.14
C GLN A 277 -11.55 -13.17 -29.53
N ARG A 278 -11.82 -13.42 -30.83
CA ARG A 278 -13.10 -13.96 -31.27
C ARG A 278 -13.44 -15.30 -30.62
N ALA A 279 -12.49 -16.22 -30.57
CA ALA A 279 -12.70 -17.53 -29.94
C ALA A 279 -13.02 -17.41 -28.43
N VAL A 280 -12.32 -16.52 -27.70
CA VAL A 280 -12.63 -16.24 -26.30
C VAL A 280 -14.04 -15.66 -26.17
N LEU A 281 -14.42 -14.69 -27.00
CA LEU A 281 -15.76 -14.11 -27.00
C LEU A 281 -16.86 -15.17 -27.27
N MET A 282 -16.65 -16.04 -28.27
CA MET A 282 -17.58 -17.13 -28.59
C MET A 282 -17.76 -18.10 -27.42
N LEU A 283 -16.65 -18.48 -26.74
CA LEU A 283 -16.72 -19.28 -25.53
C LEU A 283 -17.58 -18.60 -24.46
N LEU A 284 -17.30 -17.32 -24.15
CA LEU A 284 -17.95 -16.62 -23.06
C LEU A 284 -19.44 -16.37 -23.35
N ASN A 285 -19.80 -16.06 -24.60
CA ASN A 285 -21.20 -15.95 -25.03
C ASN A 285 -21.93 -17.31 -24.99
N LYS A 286 -21.24 -18.40 -25.30
CA LYS A 286 -21.83 -19.75 -25.19
C LYS A 286 -22.06 -20.16 -23.72
N VAL A 287 -21.12 -19.78 -22.80
CA VAL A 287 -21.28 -19.93 -21.36
C VAL A 287 -22.49 -19.12 -20.87
N LYS A 288 -22.64 -17.88 -21.30
CA LYS A 288 -23.79 -17.01 -21.00
C LYS A 288 -25.10 -17.61 -21.49
N ALA A 289 -25.18 -17.97 -22.77
CA ALA A 289 -26.40 -18.47 -23.38
C ALA A 289 -26.90 -19.78 -22.77
N LYS A 290 -25.97 -20.70 -22.44
CA LYS A 290 -26.29 -21.98 -21.81
C LYS A 290 -26.44 -21.90 -20.28
N GLN A 291 -26.07 -20.76 -19.66
CA GLN A 291 -26.06 -20.60 -18.20
C GLN A 291 -25.32 -21.76 -17.50
N GLN A 292 -24.19 -22.15 -18.05
CA GLN A 292 -23.38 -23.28 -17.56
C GLN A 292 -21.90 -22.93 -17.55
N PHE A 293 -21.25 -23.16 -16.40
CA PHE A 293 -19.80 -22.96 -16.25
C PHE A 293 -19.02 -24.21 -16.67
N PRO A 294 -17.98 -24.09 -17.50
CA PRO A 294 -17.05 -25.18 -17.73
C PRO A 294 -16.31 -25.57 -16.46
N LYS A 295 -16.05 -26.87 -16.25
CA LYS A 295 -15.23 -27.37 -15.12
C LYS A 295 -13.88 -26.66 -15.00
N ALA A 296 -13.30 -26.24 -16.13
CA ALA A 296 -12.06 -25.47 -16.13
C ALA A 296 -12.19 -24.12 -15.40
N PHE A 297 -13.37 -23.53 -15.31
CA PHE A 297 -13.62 -22.24 -14.61
C PHE A 297 -13.84 -22.43 -13.10
N GLU A 298 -14.18 -23.63 -12.67
CA GLU A 298 -14.30 -23.96 -11.24
C GLU A 298 -12.93 -24.05 -10.57
N GLN A 299 -11.86 -24.27 -11.35
CA GLN A 299 -10.50 -24.44 -10.83
C GLN A 299 -9.91 -23.11 -10.37
N CYS A 300 -9.46 -23.08 -9.12
CA CYS A 300 -8.80 -21.91 -8.54
C CYS A 300 -7.71 -22.30 -7.54
N ASN A 301 -6.81 -21.37 -7.30
CA ASN A 301 -5.76 -21.51 -6.30
C ASN A 301 -5.97 -20.47 -5.19
N ILE A 302 -5.86 -20.89 -3.93
CA ILE A 302 -5.78 -19.96 -2.79
C ILE A 302 -4.31 -19.66 -2.49
N THR A 303 -3.97 -18.39 -2.45
CA THR A 303 -2.68 -17.92 -1.94
C THR A 303 -2.85 -17.41 -0.52
N SER A 304 -2.14 -18.03 0.42
CA SER A 304 -2.16 -17.65 1.82
C SER A 304 -1.30 -16.40 2.05
N LEU A 305 -1.93 -15.26 2.38
CA LEU A 305 -1.26 -14.00 2.69
C LEU A 305 -1.27 -13.74 4.19
N HIS A 306 -0.09 -13.68 4.80
CA HIS A 306 0.04 -13.39 6.24
C HIS A 306 -0.54 -12.01 6.58
N LYS A 307 -1.44 -11.97 7.56
CA LYS A 307 -2.14 -10.75 8.02
C LYS A 307 -1.46 -10.15 9.27
N LYS A 308 -1.31 -10.95 10.32
CA LYS A 308 -0.75 -10.56 11.62
C LYS A 308 -0.48 -11.80 12.46
N GLY A 309 0.17 -11.66 13.60
CA GLY A 309 0.44 -12.77 14.52
C GLY A 309 1.60 -13.67 14.05
N SER A 310 1.67 -14.87 14.58
CA SER A 310 2.70 -15.84 14.22
C SER A 310 2.55 -16.29 12.76
N LYS A 311 3.65 -16.29 12.03
CA LYS A 311 3.71 -16.85 10.66
C LYS A 311 3.59 -18.37 10.63
N LYS A 312 3.78 -19.03 11.77
CA LYS A 312 3.65 -20.48 11.89
C LYS A 312 2.20 -20.94 11.96
N ASP A 313 1.26 -20.06 12.26
CA ASP A 313 -0.16 -20.37 12.37
C ASP A 313 -0.91 -19.91 11.10
N LEU A 314 -1.49 -20.87 10.36
CA LEU A 314 -2.26 -20.62 9.13
C LEU A 314 -3.57 -19.86 9.39
N GLU A 315 -4.08 -19.82 10.61
CA GLU A 315 -5.25 -19.00 10.96
C GLU A 315 -4.95 -17.50 10.84
N ASN A 316 -3.69 -17.11 10.96
CA ASN A 316 -3.22 -15.73 10.79
C ASN A 316 -3.07 -15.29 9.31
N TYR A 317 -3.49 -16.13 8.37
CA TYR A 317 -3.39 -15.83 6.94
C TYR A 317 -4.76 -15.52 6.34
N ARG A 318 -4.76 -14.66 5.31
CA ARG A 318 -5.90 -14.46 4.41
C ARG A 318 -5.78 -15.38 3.21
N GLY A 319 -6.86 -16.05 2.84
CA GLY A 319 -6.96 -16.79 1.58
C GLY A 319 -7.38 -15.87 0.45
N VAL A 320 -6.49 -15.65 -0.52
CA VAL A 320 -6.82 -14.88 -1.72
C VAL A 320 -6.98 -15.84 -2.89
N PHE A 321 -8.18 -15.90 -3.44
CA PHE A 321 -8.51 -16.75 -4.57
C PHE A 321 -7.92 -16.21 -5.87
N ARG A 322 -7.32 -17.09 -6.64
CA ARG A 322 -6.86 -16.85 -8.00
C ARG A 322 -7.61 -17.78 -8.94
N VAL A 323 -8.65 -17.24 -9.55
CA VAL A 323 -9.41 -17.92 -10.61
C VAL A 323 -8.64 -17.95 -11.93
N THR A 324 -9.08 -18.78 -12.90
CA THR A 324 -8.47 -18.84 -14.21
C THR A 324 -8.61 -17.49 -14.95
N VAL A 325 -7.69 -17.23 -15.88
CA VAL A 325 -7.70 -15.94 -16.61
C VAL A 325 -8.97 -15.81 -17.44
N LEU A 326 -9.41 -16.90 -18.10
CA LEU A 326 -10.65 -16.89 -18.88
C LEU A 326 -11.88 -16.58 -18.02
N ARG A 327 -11.97 -17.19 -16.83
CA ARG A 327 -13.02 -16.86 -15.87
C ARG A 327 -12.91 -15.38 -15.39
N SER A 328 -11.72 -14.90 -15.11
CA SER A 328 -11.54 -13.50 -14.71
C SER A 328 -11.95 -12.49 -15.79
N ILE A 329 -11.87 -12.89 -17.08
CA ILE A 329 -12.41 -12.07 -18.19
C ILE A 329 -13.93 -12.09 -18.16
N LEU A 330 -14.55 -13.27 -17.99
CA LEU A 330 -16.01 -13.42 -17.85
C LEU A 330 -16.54 -12.59 -16.67
N ASP A 331 -15.93 -12.75 -15.48
CA ASP A 331 -16.31 -12.01 -14.27
C ASP A 331 -16.34 -10.49 -14.52
N ARG A 332 -15.42 -9.96 -15.34
CA ARG A 332 -15.36 -8.53 -15.67
C ARG A 332 -16.41 -8.09 -16.69
N LEU A 333 -16.74 -8.95 -17.66
CA LEU A 333 -17.84 -8.69 -18.59
C LEU A 333 -19.14 -8.58 -17.80
N ILE A 334 -19.44 -9.57 -16.97
CA ILE A 334 -20.61 -9.59 -16.10
C ILE A 334 -20.61 -8.35 -15.16
N TYR A 335 -19.46 -8.00 -14.60
CA TYR A 335 -19.32 -6.83 -13.73
C TYR A 335 -19.65 -5.52 -14.45
N ASN A 336 -19.19 -5.36 -15.68
CA ASN A 336 -19.46 -4.15 -16.45
C ASN A 336 -20.94 -4.00 -16.77
N ASP A 337 -21.65 -5.10 -17.03
CA ASP A 337 -23.09 -5.07 -17.33
C ASP A 337 -23.95 -4.75 -16.11
N ALA A 338 -23.56 -5.27 -14.95
CA ALA A 338 -24.41 -5.25 -13.75
C ALA A 338 -24.08 -4.14 -12.73
N TYR A 339 -22.84 -3.60 -12.79
CA TYR A 339 -22.33 -2.73 -11.73
C TYR A 339 -23.17 -1.48 -11.51
N GLU A 340 -23.54 -0.75 -12.56
CA GLU A 340 -24.27 0.52 -12.41
C GLU A 340 -25.65 0.27 -11.81
N THR A 341 -26.38 -0.74 -12.28
CA THR A 341 -27.69 -1.12 -11.73
C THR A 341 -27.63 -1.41 -10.22
N ILE A 342 -26.60 -2.16 -9.80
CA ILE A 342 -26.41 -2.46 -8.39
C ILE A 342 -26.01 -1.18 -7.61
N ASN A 343 -25.07 -0.41 -8.14
CA ASN A 343 -24.52 0.76 -7.46
C ASN A 343 -25.57 1.86 -7.21
N GLU A 344 -26.51 2.05 -8.13
CA GLU A 344 -27.60 3.01 -8.01
C GLU A 344 -28.59 2.63 -6.90
N ASN A 345 -28.75 1.34 -6.64
CA ASN A 345 -29.67 0.80 -5.64
C ASN A 345 -29.03 0.50 -4.26
N LEU A 346 -27.73 0.79 -4.11
CA LEU A 346 -27.06 0.74 -2.81
C LEU A 346 -27.22 2.06 -2.06
N THR A 347 -27.38 1.98 -0.75
CA THR A 347 -27.44 3.16 0.12
C THR A 347 -26.09 3.89 0.15
N ASP A 348 -26.08 5.11 0.66
CA ASP A 348 -24.84 5.89 0.82
C ASP A 348 -23.95 5.37 1.96
N GLY A 349 -24.49 4.57 2.85
CA GLY A 349 -23.80 4.15 4.06
C GLY A 349 -22.62 3.23 3.83
N ASN A 350 -22.64 2.34 2.82
CA ASN A 350 -21.50 1.49 2.52
C ASN A 350 -20.75 1.98 1.27
N VAL A 351 -19.49 2.39 1.47
CA VAL A 351 -18.63 2.91 0.40
C VAL A 351 -17.69 1.85 -0.19
N GLY A 352 -17.77 0.62 0.29
CA GLY A 352 -16.89 -0.49 -0.13
C GLY A 352 -17.16 -0.95 -1.56
N ALA A 353 -16.11 -1.30 -2.31
CA ALA A 353 -16.18 -1.81 -3.69
C ALA A 353 -16.96 -0.94 -4.68
N ARG A 354 -17.17 0.34 -4.40
CA ARG A 354 -17.88 1.30 -5.24
C ARG A 354 -16.92 2.27 -5.92
N LYS A 355 -17.17 2.54 -7.21
CA LYS A 355 -16.39 3.52 -7.98
C LYS A 355 -16.56 4.91 -7.35
N GLU A 356 -15.47 5.66 -7.30
CA GLU A 356 -15.43 7.04 -6.79
C GLU A 356 -15.88 7.23 -5.33
N ARG A 357 -16.20 6.16 -4.61
CA ARG A 357 -16.43 6.17 -3.17
C ARG A 357 -15.26 5.53 -2.42
N GLY A 358 -15.06 5.89 -1.18
CA GLY A 358 -13.96 5.32 -0.42
C GLY A 358 -13.90 5.73 1.05
N VAL A 359 -12.90 5.21 1.71
CA VAL A 359 -12.66 5.44 3.16
C VAL A 359 -12.75 6.91 3.56
N ARG A 360 -12.29 7.85 2.72
CA ARG A 360 -12.31 9.28 3.01
C ARG A 360 -13.73 9.83 3.20
N ASP A 361 -14.73 9.26 2.51
CA ASP A 361 -16.12 9.72 2.61
C ASP A 361 -16.71 9.38 3.98
N ASN A 362 -16.43 8.17 4.49
CA ASN A 362 -16.81 7.78 5.84
C ASN A 362 -16.05 8.57 6.92
N ILE A 363 -14.74 8.86 6.69
CA ILE A 363 -13.95 9.67 7.62
C ILE A 363 -14.43 11.12 7.64
N PHE A 364 -14.79 11.69 6.49
CA PHE A 364 -15.42 13.01 6.41
C PHE A 364 -16.73 13.05 7.18
N THR A 365 -17.64 12.10 6.93
CA THR A 365 -18.95 12.00 7.61
C THR A 365 -18.77 11.85 9.11
N MET A 366 -17.91 10.93 9.54
CA MET A 366 -17.60 10.71 10.96
C MET A 366 -16.98 11.95 11.60
N GLY A 367 -16.02 12.59 10.93
CA GLY A 367 -15.38 13.83 11.39
C GLY A 367 -16.36 14.98 11.56
N ALA A 368 -17.29 15.14 10.63
CA ALA A 368 -18.35 16.14 10.70
C ALA A 368 -19.28 15.90 11.91
N ILE A 369 -19.71 14.65 12.13
CA ILE A 369 -20.56 14.27 13.27
C ILE A 369 -19.83 14.56 14.58
N VAL A 370 -18.60 14.07 14.72
CA VAL A 370 -17.78 14.27 15.94
C VAL A 370 -17.57 15.77 16.21
N ASN A 371 -17.25 16.55 15.18
CA ASN A 371 -17.08 17.99 15.35
C ASN A 371 -18.36 18.69 15.81
N SER A 372 -19.53 18.29 15.29
CA SER A 372 -20.82 18.84 15.71
C SER A 372 -21.13 18.57 17.18
N VAL A 373 -20.66 17.45 17.72
CA VAL A 373 -20.83 17.07 19.14
C VAL A 373 -19.84 17.85 20.04
N ILE A 374 -18.57 17.97 19.61
CA ILE A 374 -17.53 18.59 20.44
C ILE A 374 -17.62 20.12 20.43
N ASN A 375 -17.71 20.72 19.26
CA ASN A 375 -17.65 22.17 19.05
C ASN A 375 -19.02 22.79 18.74
N GLY A 376 -19.99 22.00 18.36
CA GLY A 376 -21.39 22.43 18.10
C GLY A 376 -22.35 22.13 19.25
N ASN A 377 -23.63 22.17 18.92
CA ASN A 377 -24.75 21.96 19.86
C ASN A 377 -25.38 20.57 19.80
N SER A 378 -24.77 19.64 19.05
CA SER A 378 -25.28 18.27 18.98
C SER A 378 -25.13 17.55 20.32
N LYS A 379 -26.07 16.65 20.61
CA LYS A 379 -26.04 15.81 21.79
C LYS A 379 -24.85 14.84 21.77
N ALA A 380 -24.51 14.30 22.95
CA ALA A 380 -23.53 13.22 23.05
C ALA A 380 -23.96 11.98 22.28
N ILE A 381 -23.00 11.26 21.72
CA ILE A 381 -23.21 10.09 20.87
C ILE A 381 -22.50 8.85 21.39
N GLN A 382 -23.07 7.70 21.09
CA GLN A 382 -22.40 6.39 21.15
C GLN A 382 -22.03 5.96 19.74
N VAL A 383 -20.75 5.59 19.58
CA VAL A 383 -20.20 5.08 18.34
C VAL A 383 -19.83 3.61 18.55
N GLN A 384 -20.50 2.71 17.84
CA GLN A 384 -20.27 1.28 17.86
C GLN A 384 -19.41 0.93 16.66
N VAL A 385 -18.21 0.40 16.89
CA VAL A 385 -17.33 -0.13 15.85
C VAL A 385 -17.40 -1.64 15.88
N MET A 386 -17.76 -2.25 14.78
CA MET A 386 -18.06 -3.68 14.69
C MET A 386 -17.08 -4.39 13.77
N ASP A 387 -16.57 -5.54 14.22
CA ASP A 387 -15.66 -6.42 13.46
C ASP A 387 -16.36 -7.77 13.26
N VAL A 388 -16.67 -8.12 12.01
CA VAL A 388 -17.29 -9.39 11.66
C VAL A 388 -16.22 -10.46 11.49
N LYS A 389 -16.39 -11.62 12.19
CA LYS A 389 -15.43 -12.73 12.13
C LYS A 389 -15.37 -13.35 10.72
N LYS A 390 -14.19 -13.29 10.07
CA LYS A 390 -13.93 -13.94 8.78
C LYS A 390 -15.08 -13.71 7.75
N CYS A 391 -15.61 -12.48 7.66
CA CYS A 391 -16.82 -12.15 6.91
C CYS A 391 -16.83 -12.76 5.49
N PHE A 392 -15.79 -12.52 4.68
CA PHE A 392 -15.71 -13.07 3.32
C PHE A 392 -15.83 -14.60 3.26
N ASP A 393 -15.17 -15.29 4.19
CA ASP A 393 -15.13 -16.76 4.20
C ASP A 393 -16.49 -17.35 4.63
N LYS A 394 -17.28 -16.56 5.37
CA LYS A 394 -18.57 -16.97 5.95
C LYS A 394 -19.80 -16.43 5.22
N LEU A 395 -19.63 -15.54 4.21
CA LEU A 395 -20.74 -15.02 3.44
C LEU A 395 -21.66 -16.13 2.90
N TRP A 396 -22.96 -15.95 3.08
CA TRP A 396 -23.99 -16.89 2.63
C TRP A 396 -24.38 -16.57 1.18
N LEU A 397 -24.15 -17.52 0.26
CA LEU A 397 -24.31 -17.29 -1.18
C LEU A 397 -25.77 -16.93 -1.53
N GLU A 398 -26.75 -17.70 -1.07
CA GLU A 398 -28.17 -17.51 -1.39
C GLU A 398 -28.64 -16.12 -0.91
N SER A 399 -28.26 -15.72 0.29
CA SER A 399 -28.58 -14.40 0.83
C SER A 399 -27.89 -13.27 0.02
N ALA A 400 -26.63 -13.45 -0.39
CA ALA A 400 -25.93 -12.48 -1.23
C ALA A 400 -26.58 -12.34 -2.62
N ILE A 401 -27.09 -13.42 -3.20
CA ILE A 401 -27.84 -13.41 -4.46
C ILE A 401 -29.18 -12.71 -4.29
N ASN A 402 -29.90 -12.96 -3.18
CA ASN A 402 -31.12 -12.25 -2.85
C ASN A 402 -30.88 -10.74 -2.72
N ALA A 403 -29.80 -10.34 -2.05
CA ALA A 403 -29.40 -8.93 -1.93
C ALA A 403 -29.09 -8.27 -3.29
N LEU A 404 -28.44 -9.00 -4.21
CA LEU A 404 -28.21 -8.51 -5.58
C LEU A 404 -29.51 -8.36 -6.38
N TYR A 405 -30.46 -9.28 -6.22
CA TYR A 405 -31.80 -9.14 -6.81
C TYR A 405 -32.53 -7.90 -6.28
N ASP A 406 -32.47 -7.67 -4.98
CA ASP A 406 -33.07 -6.49 -4.33
C ASP A 406 -32.32 -5.19 -4.65
N ALA A 407 -31.04 -5.29 -5.10
CA ALA A 407 -30.29 -4.21 -5.70
C ALA A 407 -30.56 -4.04 -7.22
N GLY A 408 -31.64 -4.61 -7.74
CA GLY A 408 -32.12 -4.39 -9.10
C GLY A 408 -31.62 -5.37 -10.17
N LEU A 409 -30.76 -6.32 -9.84
CA LEU A 409 -30.24 -7.29 -10.81
C LEU A 409 -31.26 -8.41 -11.05
N ARG A 410 -32.11 -8.28 -12.08
CA ARG A 410 -33.28 -9.13 -12.33
C ARG A 410 -33.24 -9.81 -13.71
N ASN A 411 -32.07 -10.22 -14.16
CA ASN A 411 -31.85 -10.88 -15.44
C ASN A 411 -30.94 -12.12 -15.28
N ASP A 412 -30.67 -12.81 -16.39
CA ASP A 412 -29.86 -14.02 -16.45
C ASP A 412 -28.44 -13.85 -15.86
N THR A 413 -27.94 -12.62 -15.75
CA THR A 413 -26.68 -12.27 -15.07
C THR A 413 -26.68 -12.70 -13.61
N LEU A 414 -27.84 -12.60 -12.90
CA LEU A 414 -27.95 -13.05 -11.52
C LEU A 414 -27.70 -14.55 -11.40
N ASN A 415 -28.25 -15.35 -12.33
CA ASN A 415 -28.02 -16.79 -12.36
C ASN A 415 -26.55 -17.13 -12.63
N MET A 416 -25.89 -16.41 -13.54
CA MET A 416 -24.45 -16.56 -13.78
C MET A 416 -23.65 -16.33 -12.51
N LEU A 417 -23.99 -15.29 -11.72
CA LEU A 417 -23.33 -14.98 -10.45
C LEU A 417 -23.55 -16.03 -9.35
N TYR A 418 -24.69 -16.73 -9.40
CA TYR A 418 -24.96 -17.87 -8.54
C TYR A 418 -24.11 -19.07 -8.93
N ILE A 419 -24.14 -19.48 -10.21
CA ILE A 419 -23.40 -20.64 -10.73
C ILE A 419 -21.89 -20.47 -10.53
N GLU A 420 -21.37 -19.27 -10.76
CA GLU A 420 -19.96 -18.90 -10.57
C GLU A 420 -19.41 -19.28 -9.18
N ASN A 421 -20.27 -19.26 -8.15
CA ASN A 421 -19.88 -19.50 -6.77
C ASN A 421 -20.44 -20.82 -6.20
N SER A 422 -21.27 -21.54 -6.96
CA SER A 422 -21.88 -22.79 -6.51
C SER A 422 -20.86 -23.89 -6.28
N ASN A 423 -19.85 -23.99 -7.16
CA ASN A 423 -18.79 -24.98 -7.07
C ASN A 423 -17.42 -24.34 -7.28
N ALA A 424 -16.46 -24.77 -6.49
CA ALA A 424 -15.05 -24.42 -6.65
C ALA A 424 -14.16 -25.63 -6.38
N ASP A 425 -13.20 -25.86 -7.27
CA ASP A 425 -12.17 -26.88 -7.13
C ASP A 425 -10.84 -26.21 -6.76
N VAL A 426 -10.47 -26.27 -5.49
CA VAL A 426 -9.50 -25.39 -4.87
C VAL A 426 -8.22 -26.11 -4.50
N SER A 427 -7.04 -25.54 -4.85
CA SER A 427 -5.75 -25.93 -4.28
C SER A 427 -5.19 -24.79 -3.43
N VAL A 428 -4.67 -25.12 -2.25
CA VAL A 428 -4.07 -24.14 -1.34
C VAL A 428 -2.56 -24.04 -1.59
N LYS A 429 -2.05 -22.83 -1.80
CA LYS A 429 -0.62 -22.59 -1.99
C LYS A 429 0.03 -22.19 -0.66
N VAL A 430 0.91 -23.06 -0.16
CA VAL A 430 1.77 -22.82 1.01
C VAL A 430 3.21 -23.13 0.63
N ASN A 431 4.16 -22.28 1.00
CA ASN A 431 5.60 -22.47 0.72
C ASN A 431 5.92 -22.78 -0.75
N ASP A 432 5.24 -22.08 -1.68
CA ASP A 432 5.33 -22.30 -3.13
C ASP A 432 4.87 -23.68 -3.66
N LYS A 433 4.33 -24.53 -2.80
CA LYS A 433 3.71 -25.81 -3.16
C LYS A 433 2.18 -25.71 -3.13
N LEU A 434 1.53 -26.45 -4.01
CA LEU A 434 0.07 -26.56 -4.07
C LEU A 434 -0.38 -27.84 -3.35
N SER A 435 -1.44 -27.75 -2.56
CA SER A 435 -2.11 -28.90 -1.97
C SER A 435 -2.83 -29.73 -3.03
N LYS A 436 -3.27 -30.93 -2.63
CA LYS A 436 -4.34 -31.65 -3.35
C LYS A 436 -5.57 -30.75 -3.48
N ARG A 437 -6.39 -30.98 -4.49
CA ARG A 437 -7.63 -30.23 -4.72
C ARG A 437 -8.72 -30.68 -3.75
N ILE A 438 -9.49 -29.69 -3.33
CA ILE A 438 -10.70 -29.87 -2.54
C ILE A 438 -11.88 -29.23 -3.25
N SER A 439 -13.02 -29.90 -3.28
CA SER A 439 -14.25 -29.35 -3.83
C SER A 439 -15.00 -28.60 -2.71
N VAL A 440 -15.29 -27.32 -2.95
CA VAL A 440 -16.01 -26.47 -2.01
C VAL A 440 -17.25 -25.91 -2.70
N LYS A 441 -18.38 -25.90 -1.96
CA LYS A 441 -19.66 -25.40 -2.48
C LYS A 441 -20.02 -24.03 -1.87
N ASN A 442 -20.77 -23.26 -2.63
CA ASN A 442 -21.36 -21.98 -2.20
C ASN A 442 -20.35 -20.99 -1.62
N VAL A 443 -19.23 -20.75 -2.32
CA VAL A 443 -18.13 -19.90 -1.84
C VAL A 443 -18.09 -18.57 -2.55
N ILE A 444 -18.18 -17.49 -1.81
CA ILE A 444 -17.89 -16.14 -2.30
C ILE A 444 -16.38 -15.91 -2.20
N MET A 445 -15.71 -15.80 -3.35
CA MET A 445 -14.25 -15.85 -3.44
C MET A 445 -13.61 -14.47 -3.19
N GLN A 446 -12.84 -14.34 -2.11
CA GLN A 446 -12.06 -13.14 -1.83
C GLN A 446 -10.96 -12.95 -2.89
N GLY A 447 -10.89 -11.78 -3.51
CA GLY A 447 -9.88 -11.42 -4.52
C GLY A 447 -10.37 -11.50 -5.96
N THR A 448 -11.59 -11.98 -6.21
CA THR A 448 -12.29 -11.84 -7.49
C THR A 448 -12.91 -10.45 -7.64
N VAL A 449 -13.32 -10.10 -8.84
CA VAL A 449 -13.97 -8.80 -9.12
C VAL A 449 -15.27 -8.66 -8.31
N TRP A 450 -16.02 -9.74 -8.20
CA TRP A 450 -17.33 -9.79 -7.55
C TRP A 450 -17.30 -9.95 -6.03
N GLY A 451 -16.25 -10.55 -5.47
CA GLY A 451 -16.23 -10.91 -4.06
C GLY A 451 -16.52 -9.73 -3.13
N SER A 452 -15.85 -8.59 -3.36
CA SER A 452 -16.05 -7.40 -2.54
C SER A 452 -17.42 -6.76 -2.76
N LEU A 453 -17.93 -6.74 -4.01
CA LEU A 453 -19.23 -6.13 -4.30
C LEU A 453 -20.37 -6.97 -3.72
N LYS A 454 -20.33 -8.31 -3.82
CA LYS A 454 -21.31 -9.22 -3.18
C LYS A 454 -21.35 -9.00 -1.66
N CYS A 455 -20.16 -8.87 -1.04
CA CYS A 455 -20.08 -8.57 0.39
C CYS A 455 -20.68 -7.20 0.72
N THR A 456 -20.32 -6.16 -0.04
CA THR A 456 -20.88 -4.81 0.14
C THR A 456 -22.39 -4.80 -0.01
N THR A 457 -22.93 -5.47 -1.04
CA THR A 457 -24.38 -5.51 -1.30
C THR A 457 -25.14 -6.22 -0.18
N GLN A 458 -24.59 -7.33 0.31
CA GLN A 458 -25.21 -8.05 1.44
C GLN A 458 -25.14 -7.23 2.75
N MET A 459 -23.99 -6.59 3.03
CA MET A 459 -23.86 -5.74 4.22
C MET A 459 -24.67 -4.44 4.12
N ASP A 460 -24.98 -3.96 2.92
CA ASP A 460 -25.84 -2.79 2.71
C ASP A 460 -27.31 -3.03 3.10
N GLU A 461 -27.74 -4.28 3.16
CA GLU A 461 -29.09 -4.60 3.66
C GLU A 461 -29.29 -4.14 5.11
N MET A 462 -28.20 -4.11 5.92
CA MET A 462 -28.24 -3.50 7.25
C MET A 462 -28.66 -2.04 7.17
N ASN A 463 -28.10 -1.26 6.23
CA ASN A 463 -28.51 0.12 6.00
C ASN A 463 -29.96 0.23 5.51
N LYS A 464 -30.40 -0.67 4.65
CA LYS A 464 -31.81 -0.70 4.17
C LYS A 464 -32.78 -0.96 5.33
N ILE A 465 -32.43 -1.80 6.30
CA ILE A 465 -33.20 -1.99 7.51
C ILE A 465 -33.25 -0.69 8.32
N MET A 466 -32.12 -0.03 8.52
CA MET A 466 -32.06 1.24 9.25
C MET A 466 -32.86 2.36 8.57
N THR A 467 -32.90 2.37 7.22
CA THR A 467 -33.66 3.40 6.49
C THR A 467 -35.16 3.22 6.57
N LYS A 468 -35.66 2.00 6.80
CA LYS A 468 -37.09 1.72 7.01
C LYS A 468 -37.61 2.24 8.37
N ASP A 469 -36.75 2.21 9.40
CA ASP A 469 -37.08 2.73 10.73
C ASP A 469 -36.27 4.00 11.03
N LYS A 470 -36.97 5.15 10.99
CA LYS A 470 -36.36 6.46 11.27
C LYS A 470 -35.76 6.58 12.67
N SER A 471 -36.20 5.76 13.64
CA SER A 471 -35.67 5.74 15.00
C SER A 471 -34.24 5.13 15.06
N LEU A 472 -33.87 4.34 14.03
CA LEU A 472 -32.56 3.71 13.93
C LEU A 472 -31.51 4.60 13.23
N GLN A 473 -31.93 5.76 12.73
CA GLN A 473 -31.04 6.68 12.01
C GLN A 473 -30.50 7.78 12.93
N TYR A 474 -29.22 8.11 12.76
CA TYR A 474 -28.65 9.32 13.35
C TYR A 474 -28.95 10.52 12.46
N LYS A 475 -29.49 11.59 13.02
CA LYS A 475 -29.80 12.83 12.32
C LYS A 475 -28.67 13.84 12.55
N TYR A 476 -27.92 14.15 11.51
CA TYR A 476 -26.83 15.12 11.61
C TYR A 476 -27.36 16.51 11.94
N LYS A 477 -26.91 17.08 13.07
CA LYS A 477 -27.37 18.40 13.59
C LYS A 477 -28.91 18.53 13.67
N ASN A 478 -29.60 17.46 14.00
CA ASN A 478 -31.08 17.33 14.04
C ASN A 478 -31.79 17.54 12.70
N ASP A 479 -31.06 17.52 11.60
CA ASP A 479 -31.62 17.64 10.26
C ASP A 479 -32.16 16.28 9.79
N ALA A 480 -33.45 16.22 9.53
CA ALA A 480 -34.10 14.98 9.11
C ALA A 480 -33.70 14.52 7.70
N GLU A 481 -33.24 15.44 6.88
CA GLU A 481 -32.78 15.11 5.52
C GLU A 481 -31.36 14.53 5.49
N ILE A 482 -30.59 14.70 6.57
CA ILE A 482 -29.24 14.15 6.70
C ILE A 482 -29.24 13.02 7.72
N SER A 483 -29.86 11.92 7.32
CA SER A 483 -30.03 10.73 8.15
C SER A 483 -29.01 9.66 7.81
N ILE A 484 -28.36 9.10 8.84
CA ILE A 484 -27.25 8.15 8.70
C ILE A 484 -27.59 6.85 9.43
N GLY A 485 -27.67 5.76 8.70
CA GLY A 485 -27.85 4.42 9.24
C GLY A 485 -26.55 3.92 9.87
N VAL A 486 -25.71 3.25 9.07
CA VAL A 486 -24.36 2.82 9.45
C VAL A 486 -23.35 3.28 8.39
N LEU A 487 -22.10 3.45 8.78
CA LEU A 487 -20.99 3.75 7.89
C LEU A 487 -20.19 2.47 7.67
N GLY A 488 -20.22 1.93 6.46
CA GLY A 488 -19.59 0.66 6.08
C GLY A 488 -18.45 0.83 5.07
N MET A 489 -17.46 -0.05 5.16
CA MET A 489 -16.45 -0.27 4.14
C MET A 489 -16.27 -1.77 3.94
N VAL A 490 -17.13 -2.35 3.11
CA VAL A 490 -17.31 -3.78 2.94
C VAL A 490 -17.87 -4.38 4.23
N ASP A 491 -17.06 -5.03 5.06
CA ASP A 491 -17.37 -5.63 6.37
C ASP A 491 -17.07 -4.71 7.57
N ASP A 492 -16.12 -3.80 7.44
CA ASP A 492 -15.83 -2.83 8.50
C ASP A 492 -17.02 -1.87 8.67
N THR A 493 -17.76 -1.98 9.78
CA THR A 493 -19.01 -1.25 10.02
C THR A 493 -18.92 -0.40 11.29
N LEU A 494 -19.46 0.82 11.19
CA LEU A 494 -19.57 1.75 12.30
C LEU A 494 -21.00 2.28 12.39
N ALA A 495 -21.64 2.14 13.56
CA ALA A 495 -22.96 2.70 13.83
C ALA A 495 -22.86 3.87 14.81
N ILE A 496 -23.68 4.90 14.58
CA ILE A 496 -23.74 6.10 15.40
C ILE A 496 -25.17 6.30 15.87
N THR A 497 -25.33 6.63 17.15
CA THR A 497 -26.61 7.00 17.75
C THR A 497 -26.42 8.15 18.74
N GLU A 498 -27.46 8.93 19.00
CA GLU A 498 -27.50 9.72 20.22
C GLU A 498 -27.48 8.77 21.42
N CYS A 499 -26.92 9.21 22.54
CA CYS A 499 -26.98 8.41 23.77
C CYS A 499 -28.41 8.24 24.27
N GLY A 500 -28.83 6.99 24.57
CA GLY A 500 -30.16 6.70 25.06
C GLY A 500 -30.79 5.40 24.54
N LYS A 501 -32.09 5.28 24.60
CA LYS A 501 -32.83 4.05 24.21
C LYS A 501 -32.63 3.66 22.74
N ASP A 502 -32.42 4.61 21.86
CA ASP A 502 -32.21 4.34 20.43
C ASP A 502 -30.90 3.59 20.15
N SER A 503 -29.88 3.74 21.03
CA SER A 503 -28.65 2.94 20.95
C SER A 503 -28.92 1.45 21.14
N ILE A 504 -29.83 1.08 22.09
CA ILE A 504 -30.19 -0.30 22.36
C ILE A 504 -30.95 -0.89 21.16
N LYS A 505 -31.95 -0.16 20.65
CA LYS A 505 -32.72 -0.59 19.47
C LYS A 505 -31.84 -0.83 18.26
N LYS A 506 -30.99 0.11 17.96
CA LYS A 506 -30.04 -0.01 16.83
C LYS A 506 -29.07 -1.17 17.01
N ASN A 507 -28.54 -1.36 18.21
CA ASN A 507 -27.65 -2.48 18.53
C ASN A 507 -28.39 -3.83 18.38
N ALA A 508 -29.63 -3.93 18.84
CA ALA A 508 -30.46 -5.13 18.66
C ALA A 508 -30.73 -5.42 17.17
N ALA A 509 -31.07 -4.40 16.38
CA ALA A 509 -31.26 -4.56 14.93
C ALA A 509 -29.97 -5.04 14.21
N ILE A 510 -28.81 -4.57 14.63
CA ILE A 510 -27.53 -5.02 14.09
C ILE A 510 -27.24 -6.47 14.46
N ASN A 511 -27.42 -6.85 15.73
CA ASN A 511 -27.22 -8.24 16.17
C ASN A 511 -28.17 -9.18 15.40
N SER A 512 -29.44 -8.83 15.30
CA SER A 512 -30.44 -9.61 14.53
C SER A 512 -30.02 -9.76 13.05
N PHE A 513 -29.56 -8.68 12.41
CA PHE A 513 -29.06 -8.75 11.03
C PHE A 513 -27.89 -9.74 10.91
N ILE A 514 -26.89 -9.64 11.78
CA ILE A 514 -25.71 -10.51 11.77
C ILE A 514 -26.10 -11.99 11.92
N GLU A 515 -26.98 -12.29 12.86
CA GLU A 515 -27.46 -13.65 13.11
C GLU A 515 -28.28 -14.20 11.94
N THR A 516 -29.21 -13.41 11.40
CA THR A 516 -30.05 -13.81 10.26
C THR A 516 -29.26 -13.98 8.95
N ARG A 517 -28.02 -13.52 8.88
CA ARG A 517 -27.11 -13.71 7.74
C ARG A 517 -26.00 -14.72 8.00
N ARG A 518 -26.09 -15.56 9.06
CA ARG A 518 -25.11 -16.59 9.46
C ARG A 518 -23.73 -16.00 9.74
N LEU A 519 -23.68 -14.73 10.10
CA LEU A 519 -22.44 -14.05 10.43
C LEU A 519 -22.24 -14.04 11.95
N GLU A 520 -21.02 -13.77 12.35
CA GLU A 520 -20.61 -13.63 13.75
C GLU A 520 -19.82 -12.35 13.95
N MET A 521 -20.10 -11.59 15.00
CA MET A 521 -19.26 -10.49 15.44
C MET A 521 -18.12 -10.98 16.33
N HIS A 522 -16.99 -10.27 16.27
CA HIS A 522 -15.86 -10.53 17.14
C HIS A 522 -16.05 -9.76 18.47
N GLU A 523 -16.31 -10.47 19.55
CA GLU A 523 -16.66 -9.88 20.85
C GLU A 523 -15.59 -8.92 21.37
N ASP A 524 -14.31 -9.34 21.36
CA ASP A 524 -13.19 -8.50 21.86
C ASP A 524 -12.83 -7.30 20.97
N LYS A 525 -13.25 -7.28 19.70
CA LYS A 525 -12.89 -6.20 18.75
C LYS A 525 -14.04 -5.29 18.41
N SER A 526 -15.26 -5.74 18.66
CA SER A 526 -16.43 -4.89 18.57
C SER A 526 -16.52 -4.06 19.83
N VAL A 527 -16.48 -2.74 19.69
CA VAL A 527 -16.36 -1.83 20.84
C VAL A 527 -17.28 -0.65 20.71
N VAL A 528 -17.65 -0.05 21.84
CA VAL A 528 -18.42 1.19 21.90
C VAL A 528 -17.58 2.33 22.47
N ILE A 529 -17.69 3.53 21.86
CA ILE A 529 -17.10 4.77 22.35
C ILE A 529 -18.20 5.76 22.63
N HIS A 530 -18.14 6.40 23.77
CA HIS A 530 -18.93 7.58 24.08
C HIS A 530 -18.16 8.85 23.68
N ILE A 531 -18.80 9.76 22.92
CA ILE A 531 -18.24 11.04 22.51
C ILE A 531 -19.20 12.14 22.92
N GLY A 532 -18.70 13.10 23.69
CA GLY A 532 -19.42 14.27 24.15
C GLY A 532 -19.15 14.59 25.61
N LYS A 533 -19.52 15.79 26.03
CA LYS A 533 -19.42 16.19 27.43
C LYS A 533 -20.49 15.46 28.26
N GLN A 534 -20.13 15.04 29.46
CA GLN A 534 -21.05 14.37 30.37
C GLN A 534 -22.31 15.19 30.67
N GLU A 535 -22.18 16.52 30.71
CA GLU A 535 -23.29 17.48 30.88
C GLU A 535 -24.33 17.43 29.72
N LYS A 536 -23.91 16.98 28.52
CA LYS A 536 -24.79 16.82 27.36
C LYS A 536 -25.48 15.45 27.33
N CYS A 537 -25.08 14.52 28.21
CA CYS A 537 -25.67 13.21 28.36
C CYS A 537 -26.53 13.16 29.62
N LYS A 538 -27.79 13.46 29.48
CA LYS A 538 -28.77 13.49 30.61
C LYS A 538 -29.08 12.09 31.20
N HIS A 539 -28.52 11.04 30.62
CA HIS A 539 -28.82 9.66 30.99
C HIS A 539 -27.55 8.85 31.10
N THR A 540 -27.55 7.82 31.96
CA THR A 540 -26.50 6.78 31.96
C THR A 540 -26.49 6.12 30.59
N CYS A 541 -25.33 6.08 29.92
CA CYS A 541 -25.22 5.43 28.62
C CYS A 541 -25.59 3.96 28.73
N PRO A 542 -26.54 3.46 27.93
CA PRO A 542 -26.97 2.08 28.02
C PRO A 542 -25.80 1.14 27.62
N GLU A 543 -25.81 -0.02 28.28
CA GLU A 543 -24.90 -1.11 27.89
C GLU A 543 -25.40 -1.73 26.57
N LEU A 544 -24.47 -1.90 25.64
CA LEU A 544 -24.71 -2.54 24.35
C LEU A 544 -24.15 -3.95 24.36
N LYS A 545 -24.68 -4.82 23.51
CA LYS A 545 -24.31 -6.23 23.45
C LYS A 545 -23.72 -6.63 22.09
N VAL A 546 -22.85 -7.60 22.13
CA VAL A 546 -22.44 -8.41 20.98
C VAL A 546 -22.90 -9.83 21.27
N HIS A 547 -23.93 -10.28 20.54
CA HIS A 547 -24.68 -11.48 20.92
C HIS A 547 -25.18 -11.34 22.36
N ASP A 548 -24.84 -12.27 23.26
CA ASP A 548 -25.23 -12.23 24.66
C ASP A 548 -24.21 -11.52 25.59
N SER A 549 -23.01 -11.24 25.07
CA SER A 549 -21.91 -10.63 25.81
C SER A 549 -22.02 -9.10 25.80
N LYS A 550 -21.57 -8.44 26.89
CA LYS A 550 -21.48 -6.97 26.94
C LYS A 550 -20.41 -6.47 25.95
N MET A 551 -20.78 -5.50 25.11
CA MET A 551 -19.83 -4.83 24.23
C MET A 551 -18.82 -4.02 25.03
N PRO A 552 -17.48 -4.23 24.87
CA PRO A 552 -16.45 -3.48 25.57
C PRO A 552 -16.52 -1.98 25.29
N ALA A 553 -16.54 -1.16 26.33
CA ALA A 553 -16.43 0.29 26.22
C ALA A 553 -14.97 0.71 26.18
N THR A 554 -14.60 1.63 25.31
CA THR A 554 -13.22 2.13 25.18
C THR A 554 -13.19 3.62 24.94
N ALA A 555 -12.10 4.27 25.36
CA ALA A 555 -11.85 5.68 25.06
C ALA A 555 -11.29 5.91 23.64
N VAL A 556 -10.71 4.88 23.02
CA VAL A 556 -10.05 4.97 21.71
C VAL A 556 -10.19 3.65 20.95
N THR A 557 -10.58 3.72 19.69
CA THR A 557 -10.54 2.56 18.78
C THR A 557 -10.10 2.96 17.38
N LYS A 558 -9.67 1.97 16.61
CA LYS A 558 -9.27 2.18 15.22
C LYS A 558 -10.45 1.95 14.27
N TYR A 559 -10.72 2.91 13.41
CA TYR A 559 -11.68 2.79 12.32
C TYR A 559 -11.05 3.26 11.01
N LEU A 560 -11.05 2.40 9.99
CA LEU A 560 -10.56 2.68 8.63
C LEU A 560 -9.20 3.40 8.58
N GLY A 561 -8.26 2.98 9.41
CA GLY A 561 -6.89 3.53 9.44
C GLY A 561 -6.72 4.85 10.19
N ASN A 562 -7.77 5.35 10.83
CA ASN A 562 -7.75 6.45 11.79
C ASN A 562 -8.14 5.94 13.18
N TYR A 563 -7.85 6.73 14.21
CA TYR A 563 -8.29 6.46 15.58
C TYR A 563 -9.42 7.41 15.93
N VAL A 564 -10.55 6.84 16.32
CA VAL A 564 -11.67 7.57 16.92
C VAL A 564 -11.48 7.54 18.42
N ASN A 565 -11.56 8.69 19.08
CA ASN A 565 -11.44 8.78 20.52
C ASN A 565 -12.56 9.62 21.15
N SER A 566 -12.78 9.45 22.44
CA SER A 566 -13.84 10.12 23.20
C SER A 566 -13.72 11.65 23.22
N LYS A 567 -12.52 12.19 23.00
CA LYS A 567 -12.24 13.64 22.93
C LYS A 567 -12.47 14.25 21.55
N GLY A 568 -12.71 13.44 20.51
CA GLY A 568 -12.87 13.89 19.12
C GLY A 568 -11.62 14.56 18.51
N THR A 569 -10.41 14.17 18.95
CA THR A 569 -9.14 14.73 18.48
C THR A 569 -8.40 13.75 17.58
N HIS A 570 -7.47 14.26 16.76
CA HIS A 570 -6.58 13.43 15.92
C HIS A 570 -5.29 12.99 16.60
N THR A 571 -5.07 13.34 17.87
CA THR A 571 -3.81 13.13 18.57
C THR A 571 -3.29 11.69 18.47
N THR A 572 -4.13 10.69 18.78
CA THR A 572 -3.75 9.28 18.69
C THR A 572 -3.43 8.85 17.25
N THR A 573 -4.21 9.32 16.27
CA THR A 573 -3.95 9.05 14.84
C THR A 573 -2.59 9.59 14.43
N ILE A 574 -2.26 10.80 14.85
CA ILE A 574 -1.02 11.50 14.51
C ILE A 574 0.19 10.84 15.16
N GLU A 575 0.11 10.50 16.46
CA GLU A 575 1.18 9.80 17.17
C GLU A 575 1.50 8.44 16.50
N GLU A 576 0.47 7.63 16.23
CA GLU A 576 0.63 6.35 15.57
C GLU A 576 1.24 6.47 14.16
N ARG A 577 0.84 7.50 13.41
CA ARG A 577 1.40 7.75 12.08
C ARG A 577 2.83 8.26 12.15
N ARG A 578 3.13 9.12 13.11
CA ARG A 578 4.48 9.60 13.38
C ARG A 578 5.41 8.42 13.69
N ASN A 579 5.03 7.53 14.61
CA ASN A 579 5.81 6.35 14.98
C ASN A 579 6.05 5.41 13.78
N LYS A 580 5.00 5.12 13.01
CA LYS A 580 5.13 4.36 11.77
C LYS A 580 5.96 5.08 10.71
N GLY A 581 5.91 6.39 10.67
CA GLY A 581 6.67 7.25 9.78
C GLY A 581 8.17 7.08 9.96
N TRP A 582 8.67 7.04 11.19
CA TRP A 582 10.09 6.79 11.49
C TRP A 582 10.57 5.45 10.92
N GLY A 583 9.80 4.37 11.10
CA GLY A 583 10.09 3.08 10.49
C GLY A 583 10.08 3.13 8.95
N LYS A 584 9.22 3.99 8.34
CA LYS A 584 9.22 4.19 6.89
C LYS A 584 10.44 4.97 6.40
N VAL A 585 10.92 5.96 7.16
CA VAL A 585 12.17 6.67 6.86
C VAL A 585 13.33 5.67 6.82
N ALA A 586 13.49 4.85 7.85
CA ALA A 586 14.51 3.80 7.89
C ALA A 586 14.38 2.82 6.69
N THR A 587 13.15 2.41 6.36
CA THR A 587 12.89 1.55 5.19
C THR A 587 13.33 2.22 3.88
N ILE A 588 13.05 3.52 3.68
CA ILE A 588 13.44 4.26 2.47
C ILE A 588 14.96 4.36 2.38
N MET A 589 15.62 4.74 3.48
CA MET A 589 17.08 4.86 3.50
C MET A 589 17.77 3.51 3.28
N GLY A 590 17.25 2.41 3.86
CA GLY A 590 17.73 1.07 3.58
C GLY A 590 17.58 0.68 2.10
N ILE A 591 16.45 0.98 1.48
CA ILE A 591 16.25 0.73 0.03
C ILE A 591 17.29 1.51 -0.80
N LEU A 592 17.53 2.77 -0.47
CA LEU A 592 18.47 3.62 -1.21
C LEU A 592 19.93 3.17 -1.02
N GLY A 593 20.28 2.69 0.18
CA GLY A 593 21.61 2.11 0.44
C GLY A 593 21.84 0.79 -0.30
N GLU A 594 20.87 -0.13 -0.22
CA GLU A 594 20.94 -1.44 -0.89
C GLU A 594 20.99 -1.34 -2.43
N VAL A 595 20.34 -0.33 -3.02
CA VAL A 595 20.27 -0.15 -4.48
C VAL A 595 21.44 0.67 -5.00
N ALA A 596 22.30 1.24 -4.14
CA ALA A 596 23.48 2.04 -4.50
C ALA A 596 23.25 3.01 -5.67
N MET A 597 22.16 3.80 -5.60
CA MET A 597 21.64 4.58 -6.74
C MET A 597 22.52 5.77 -7.16
N GLY A 598 23.73 5.92 -6.62
CA GLY A 598 24.69 6.94 -7.05
C GLY A 598 24.07 8.35 -7.17
N THR A 599 24.16 8.91 -8.37
CA THR A 599 23.64 10.26 -8.69
C THR A 599 22.11 10.38 -8.59
N HIS A 600 21.36 9.29 -8.68
CA HIS A 600 19.89 9.27 -8.63
C HIS A 600 19.30 9.08 -7.23
N LYS A 601 20.14 8.96 -6.20
CA LYS A 601 19.70 8.73 -4.81
C LYS A 601 18.64 9.74 -4.34
N ILE A 602 18.81 11.01 -4.67
CA ILE A 602 17.92 12.09 -4.26
C ILE A 602 16.56 11.96 -4.96
N GLU A 603 16.55 11.86 -6.29
CA GLU A 603 15.30 11.72 -7.06
C GLU A 603 14.52 10.47 -6.66
N ALA A 604 15.21 9.34 -6.52
CA ALA A 604 14.62 8.10 -6.04
C ALA A 604 14.06 8.25 -4.61
N GLY A 605 14.80 8.91 -3.72
CA GLY A 605 14.36 9.22 -2.37
C GLY A 605 13.09 10.07 -2.34
N LEU A 606 13.00 11.11 -3.17
CA LEU A 606 11.80 11.94 -3.30
C LEU A 606 10.60 11.18 -3.85
N LEU A 607 10.80 10.25 -4.78
CA LEU A 607 9.75 9.36 -5.28
C LEU A 607 9.25 8.40 -4.19
N LEU A 608 10.18 7.79 -3.44
CA LEU A 608 9.85 6.88 -2.33
C LEU A 608 9.18 7.64 -1.17
N ARG A 609 9.64 8.87 -0.86
CA ARG A 609 8.98 9.78 0.09
C ARG A 609 7.49 9.91 -0.24
N LYS A 610 7.16 10.23 -1.48
CA LYS A 610 5.77 10.36 -1.92
C LYS A 610 5.00 9.04 -1.85
N ALA A 611 5.60 7.94 -2.30
CA ALA A 611 4.91 6.65 -2.44
C ALA A 611 4.78 5.88 -1.12
N ILE A 612 5.72 6.01 -0.19
CA ILE A 612 5.78 5.22 1.05
C ILE A 612 5.47 6.10 2.26
N LEU A 613 6.17 7.22 2.42
CA LEU A 613 6.06 8.05 3.62
C LEU A 613 4.76 8.86 3.61
N HIS A 614 4.50 9.64 2.55
CA HIS A 614 3.29 10.47 2.48
C HIS A 614 2.01 9.64 2.47
N SER A 615 1.98 8.49 1.78
CA SER A 615 0.82 7.59 1.80
C SER A 615 0.52 7.04 3.20
N SER A 616 1.52 6.93 4.06
CA SER A 616 1.36 6.51 5.45
C SER A 616 0.98 7.66 6.38
N LEU A 617 1.63 8.83 6.22
CA LEU A 617 1.41 9.98 7.11
C LEU A 617 0.08 10.69 6.84
N LEU A 618 -0.32 10.80 5.56
CA LEU A 618 -1.45 11.62 5.12
C LEU A 618 -2.65 10.81 4.62
N PHE A 619 -2.76 9.55 4.97
CA PHE A 619 -3.91 8.74 4.57
C PHE A 619 -5.21 9.36 5.08
N THR A 620 -6.13 9.72 4.19
CA THR A 620 -7.40 10.43 4.48
C THR A 620 -7.29 11.80 5.18
N ALA A 621 -6.10 12.41 5.24
CA ALA A 621 -5.94 13.69 5.93
C ALA A 621 -6.75 14.82 5.27
N GLU A 622 -7.07 14.69 4.00
CA GLU A 622 -7.96 15.61 3.26
C GLU A 622 -9.39 15.65 3.79
N ALA A 623 -9.83 14.61 4.50
CA ALA A 623 -11.18 14.48 5.04
C ALA A 623 -11.28 14.82 6.54
N TRP A 624 -10.18 15.17 7.20
CA TRP A 624 -10.19 15.47 8.63
C TRP A 624 -10.86 16.81 8.95
N SER A 625 -11.77 16.80 9.92
CA SER A 625 -12.29 17.98 10.61
C SER A 625 -11.49 18.19 11.91
N ASN A 626 -11.60 19.36 12.53
CA ASN A 626 -11.03 19.69 13.84
C ASN A 626 -9.53 19.35 13.98
N VAL A 627 -8.74 19.60 12.94
CA VAL A 627 -7.29 19.40 12.94
C VAL A 627 -6.60 20.76 13.02
N ASN A 628 -5.58 20.87 13.87
CA ASN A 628 -4.82 22.10 14.01
C ASN A 628 -3.42 22.01 13.37
N THR A 629 -2.83 23.17 13.13
CA THR A 629 -1.51 23.28 12.50
C THR A 629 -0.40 22.61 13.32
N LYS A 630 -0.49 22.60 14.67
CA LYS A 630 0.51 21.96 15.53
C LYS A 630 0.54 20.45 15.34
N GLU A 631 -0.63 19.85 15.10
CA GLU A 631 -0.76 18.40 14.86
C GLU A 631 -0.09 18.01 13.54
N ILE A 632 -0.31 18.75 12.47
CA ILE A 632 0.34 18.50 11.18
C ILE A 632 1.86 18.71 11.27
N LYS A 633 2.34 19.72 12.03
CA LYS A 633 3.78 19.96 12.25
C LYS A 633 4.50 18.77 12.86
N ARG A 634 3.84 17.97 13.72
CA ARG A 634 4.43 16.73 14.26
C ARG A 634 4.73 15.69 13.17
N LEU A 635 3.88 15.59 12.15
CA LEU A 635 4.13 14.74 10.98
C LEU A 635 5.20 15.32 10.07
N GLU A 636 5.24 16.66 9.93
CA GLU A 636 6.25 17.39 9.14
C GLU A 636 7.68 17.16 9.66
N GLN A 637 7.86 16.93 10.97
CA GLN A 637 9.17 16.59 11.54
C GLN A 637 9.77 15.33 10.92
N VAL A 638 8.96 14.27 10.79
CA VAL A 638 9.38 12.99 10.18
C VAL A 638 9.72 13.18 8.71
N ASP A 639 8.89 13.91 8.00
CA ASP A 639 9.04 14.18 6.57
C ASP A 639 10.29 15.01 6.27
N THR A 640 10.51 16.08 7.05
CA THR A 640 11.73 16.93 6.94
C THR A 640 12.99 16.15 7.31
N HIS A 641 12.92 15.23 8.29
CA HIS A 641 14.06 14.40 8.64
C HIS A 641 14.50 13.52 7.46
N LEU A 642 13.57 12.94 6.71
CA LEU A 642 13.94 12.21 5.49
C LEU A 642 14.68 13.12 4.49
N LEU A 643 14.22 14.37 4.29
CA LEU A 643 14.91 15.31 3.41
C LEU A 643 16.33 15.63 3.91
N LYS A 644 16.51 15.79 5.23
CA LYS A 644 17.83 15.97 5.83
C LYS A 644 18.76 14.78 5.55
N LEU A 645 18.27 13.56 5.69
CA LEU A 645 19.06 12.35 5.40
C LEU A 645 19.40 12.25 3.90
N LEU A 646 18.47 12.60 3.01
CA LEU A 646 18.70 12.53 1.56
C LEU A 646 19.76 13.52 1.10
N LEU A 647 19.80 14.71 1.69
CA LEU A 647 20.77 15.75 1.37
C LEU A 647 22.01 15.70 2.26
N GLU A 648 22.08 14.78 3.20
CA GLU A 648 23.15 14.67 4.21
C GLU A 648 23.39 16.00 4.94
N GLY A 649 22.28 16.74 5.17
CA GLY A 649 22.29 18.07 5.74
C GLY A 649 22.29 18.06 7.27
N HIS A 650 22.67 19.18 7.86
CA HIS A 650 22.81 19.31 9.30
C HIS A 650 21.46 19.51 10.04
N SER A 651 21.33 18.99 11.27
CA SER A 651 20.09 19.07 12.08
C SER A 651 19.66 20.53 12.39
N LYS A 652 20.61 21.43 12.61
CA LYS A 652 20.38 22.85 12.92
C LYS A 652 20.01 23.70 11.69
N CYS A 653 19.98 23.12 10.48
CA CYS A 653 19.52 23.83 9.30
C CYS A 653 17.99 24.01 9.32
N PRO A 654 17.46 25.19 8.98
CA PRO A 654 16.01 25.41 8.94
C PRO A 654 15.30 24.45 7.97
N SER A 655 14.14 23.91 8.37
CA SER A 655 13.38 22.96 7.53
C SER A 655 13.01 23.52 6.17
N VAL A 656 12.72 24.82 6.08
CA VAL A 656 12.37 25.50 4.82
C VAL A 656 13.48 25.40 3.77
N PHE A 657 14.76 25.35 4.18
CA PHE A 657 15.89 25.15 3.28
C PHE A 657 15.75 23.84 2.48
N TYR A 658 15.48 22.75 3.18
CA TYR A 658 15.37 21.43 2.52
C TYR A 658 14.21 21.40 1.52
N HIS A 659 13.12 22.05 1.80
CA HIS A 659 11.99 22.16 0.88
C HIS A 659 12.29 23.03 -0.34
N LEU A 660 13.01 24.14 -0.16
CA LEU A 660 13.48 24.98 -1.26
C LEU A 660 14.51 24.26 -2.14
N GLU A 661 15.51 23.62 -1.55
CA GLU A 661 16.54 22.87 -2.31
C GLU A 661 15.94 21.69 -3.08
N THR A 662 15.00 20.96 -2.51
CA THR A 662 14.36 19.80 -3.14
C THR A 662 13.14 20.13 -4.00
N GLY A 663 12.70 21.38 -4.02
CA GLY A 663 11.48 21.78 -4.74
C GLY A 663 10.21 21.07 -4.23
N THR A 664 10.11 20.80 -2.93
CA THR A 664 9.04 19.99 -2.38
C THR A 664 8.10 20.77 -1.45
N LEU A 665 6.84 20.36 -1.43
CA LEU A 665 5.85 20.89 -0.51
C LEU A 665 6.03 20.30 0.91
N MET A 666 5.78 21.12 1.94
CA MET A 666 5.55 20.64 3.30
C MET A 666 4.22 19.89 3.38
N LEU A 667 4.05 19.02 4.38
CA LEU A 667 2.85 18.17 4.48
C LEU A 667 1.55 18.97 4.55
N ARG A 668 1.53 20.10 5.25
CA ARG A 668 0.33 20.95 5.31
C ARG A 668 -0.14 21.42 3.92
N HIS A 669 0.78 21.79 3.03
CA HIS A 669 0.42 22.21 1.67
C HIS A 669 -0.06 21.02 0.82
N ILE A 670 0.43 19.82 1.12
CA ILE A 670 -0.09 18.59 0.49
C ILE A 670 -1.51 18.31 0.98
N VAL A 671 -1.80 18.54 2.26
CA VAL A 671 -3.16 18.41 2.81
C VAL A 671 -4.09 19.44 2.16
N THR A 672 -3.70 20.72 2.09
CA THR A 672 -4.42 21.77 1.36
C THR A 672 -4.76 21.33 -0.07
N LYS A 673 -3.75 20.92 -0.84
CA LYS A 673 -3.96 20.44 -2.20
C LYS A 673 -4.97 19.27 -2.27
N ASN A 674 -4.85 18.32 -1.37
CA ASN A 674 -5.71 17.14 -1.36
C ASN A 674 -7.14 17.49 -0.89
N ARG A 675 -7.29 18.43 0.07
CA ARG A 675 -8.60 18.92 0.54
C ARG A 675 -9.35 19.67 -0.56
N MET A 676 -8.67 20.53 -1.32
CA MET A 676 -9.27 21.18 -2.50
C MET A 676 -9.71 20.15 -3.56
N MET A 677 -8.92 19.10 -3.80
CA MET A 677 -9.31 18.02 -4.71
C MET A 677 -10.49 17.20 -4.16
N TYR A 678 -10.57 17.02 -2.84
CA TYR A 678 -11.69 16.36 -2.20
C TYR A 678 -12.95 17.24 -2.24
N HIS A 679 -12.81 18.56 -2.14
CA HIS A 679 -13.89 19.51 -2.38
C HIS A 679 -14.51 19.33 -3.78
N HIS A 680 -13.69 19.33 -4.83
CA HIS A 680 -14.16 19.05 -6.19
C HIS A 680 -14.91 17.72 -6.26
N HIS A 681 -14.40 16.67 -5.58
CA HIS A 681 -15.09 15.38 -5.53
C HIS A 681 -16.46 15.49 -4.86
N ILE A 682 -16.60 16.22 -3.74
CA ILE A 682 -17.90 16.46 -3.07
C ILE A 682 -18.86 17.20 -4.00
N LEU A 683 -18.40 18.27 -4.68
CA LEU A 683 -19.22 19.07 -5.59
C LEU A 683 -19.75 18.29 -6.79
N THR A 684 -18.98 17.32 -7.28
CA THR A 684 -19.37 16.49 -8.43
C THR A 684 -20.27 15.31 -8.05
N ARG A 685 -20.56 15.11 -6.76
CA ARG A 685 -21.51 14.08 -6.28
C ARG A 685 -22.95 14.56 -6.41
N ASN A 686 -23.87 13.58 -6.41
CA ASN A 686 -25.30 13.88 -6.40
C ASN A 686 -25.66 14.68 -5.15
N GLU A 687 -26.53 15.65 -5.29
CA GLU A 687 -26.94 16.55 -4.20
C GLU A 687 -27.66 15.80 -3.05
N ASN A 688 -28.26 14.67 -3.35
CA ASN A 688 -28.89 13.82 -2.37
C ASN A 688 -27.91 12.94 -1.57
N GLU A 689 -26.64 12.85 -1.97
CA GLU A 689 -25.65 12.04 -1.25
C GLU A 689 -25.25 12.67 0.09
N THR A 690 -25.09 11.83 1.09
CA THR A 690 -24.81 12.21 2.49
C THR A 690 -23.63 13.19 2.60
N ILE A 691 -22.52 12.96 1.89
CA ILE A 691 -21.34 13.85 1.95
C ILE A 691 -21.63 15.23 1.35
N ARG A 692 -22.45 15.29 0.29
CA ARG A 692 -22.85 16.56 -0.31
C ARG A 692 -23.75 17.35 0.64
N LYS A 693 -24.77 16.72 1.20
CA LYS A 693 -25.68 17.34 2.18
C LYS A 693 -24.95 17.84 3.42
N ILE A 694 -24.01 17.05 3.96
CA ILE A 694 -23.15 17.46 5.09
C ILE A 694 -22.33 18.71 4.74
N TYR A 695 -21.74 18.75 3.55
CA TYR A 695 -20.97 19.90 3.09
C TYR A 695 -21.82 21.17 3.03
N GLU A 696 -23.00 21.11 2.41
CA GLU A 696 -23.90 22.25 2.32
C GLU A 696 -24.37 22.72 3.73
N LYS A 697 -24.65 21.78 4.60
CA LYS A 697 -25.00 22.09 5.99
C LYS A 697 -23.87 22.76 6.76
N GLN A 698 -22.61 22.32 6.58
CA GLN A 698 -21.44 22.97 7.19
C GLN A 698 -21.23 24.38 6.64
N LYS A 699 -21.51 24.61 5.35
CA LYS A 699 -21.44 25.92 4.71
C LYS A 699 -22.42 26.93 5.31
N ILE A 700 -23.62 26.47 5.66
CA ILE A 700 -24.67 27.29 6.31
C ILE A 700 -24.30 27.55 7.77
N ASP A 701 -23.98 26.51 8.53
CA ASP A 701 -23.83 26.57 9.99
C ASP A 701 -22.48 27.14 10.43
N ASN A 702 -21.44 26.95 9.63
CA ASN A 702 -20.08 27.47 9.81
C ASN A 702 -19.51 27.29 11.24
N VAL A 703 -19.59 26.06 11.80
CA VAL A 703 -19.13 25.75 13.16
C VAL A 703 -17.60 25.62 13.18
N LYS A 704 -16.98 26.13 14.24
CA LYS A 704 -15.53 26.06 14.44
C LYS A 704 -15.00 24.62 14.30
N GLY A 705 -13.95 24.46 13.49
CA GLY A 705 -13.33 23.18 13.23
C GLY A 705 -14.08 22.30 12.22
N ASP A 706 -15.21 22.74 11.67
CA ASP A 706 -15.85 22.07 10.55
C ASP A 706 -14.87 21.98 9.37
N TRP A 707 -15.02 20.94 8.58
CA TRP A 707 -14.18 20.72 7.40
C TRP A 707 -14.31 21.88 6.41
N TYR A 708 -15.49 22.49 6.30
CA TYR A 708 -15.72 23.66 5.48
C TYR A 708 -14.85 24.85 5.89
N GLN A 709 -14.69 25.12 7.20
CA GLN A 709 -13.79 26.20 7.65
C GLN A 709 -12.35 25.99 7.27
N LEU A 710 -11.85 24.75 7.44
CA LEU A 710 -10.50 24.38 7.05
C LEU A 710 -10.30 24.52 5.52
N LEU A 711 -11.33 24.27 4.73
CA LEU A 711 -11.31 24.49 3.29
C LEU A 711 -11.23 26.01 2.98
N MET A 712 -11.96 26.84 3.71
CA MET A 712 -11.91 28.29 3.51
C MET A 712 -10.53 28.86 3.88
N GLU A 713 -9.89 28.37 4.93
CA GLU A 713 -8.50 28.70 5.25
C GLU A 713 -7.55 28.32 4.11
N ASP A 714 -7.75 27.13 3.51
CA ASP A 714 -6.99 26.70 2.34
C ASP A 714 -7.22 27.63 1.14
N PHE A 715 -8.47 28.04 0.87
CA PHE A 715 -8.80 28.95 -0.22
C PHE A 715 -8.17 30.33 -0.03
N ILE A 716 -8.18 30.85 1.19
CA ILE A 716 -7.50 32.10 1.53
C ILE A 716 -6.00 31.96 1.29
N PHE A 717 -5.39 30.85 1.76
CA PHE A 717 -3.96 30.60 1.59
C PHE A 717 -3.52 30.58 0.12
N VAL A 718 -4.32 29.98 -0.76
CA VAL A 718 -3.99 29.89 -2.20
C VAL A 718 -4.57 31.05 -3.03
N GLU A 719 -5.20 32.03 -2.41
CA GLU A 719 -5.86 33.16 -3.07
C GLU A 719 -6.90 32.70 -4.12
N ASN A 720 -7.70 31.64 -3.78
CA ASN A 720 -8.72 31.10 -4.67
C ASN A 720 -9.86 32.10 -4.87
N LYS A 721 -10.23 32.34 -6.13
CA LYS A 721 -11.32 33.25 -6.53
C LYS A 721 -12.54 32.51 -7.10
N LEU A 722 -12.45 31.20 -7.31
CA LEU A 722 -13.50 30.39 -7.90
C LEU A 722 -14.54 30.01 -6.86
N ASN A 723 -15.83 30.08 -7.24
CA ASN A 723 -16.93 29.59 -6.44
C ASN A 723 -17.23 28.11 -6.72
N ASP A 724 -18.15 27.51 -5.95
CA ASP A 724 -18.48 26.09 -6.04
C ASP A 724 -19.01 25.67 -7.42
N GLU A 725 -19.85 26.50 -8.04
CA GLU A 725 -20.42 26.22 -9.36
C GLU A 725 -19.37 26.26 -10.48
N GLU A 726 -18.42 27.17 -10.38
CA GLU A 726 -17.30 27.24 -11.32
C GLU A 726 -16.39 26.02 -11.14
N ILE A 727 -16.05 25.66 -9.89
CA ILE A 727 -15.22 24.49 -9.59
C ILE A 727 -15.87 23.20 -10.07
N LYS A 728 -17.18 23.03 -9.87
CA LYS A 728 -17.94 21.85 -10.28
C LYS A 728 -17.88 21.62 -11.79
N LYS A 729 -17.86 22.69 -12.59
CA LYS A 729 -17.83 22.64 -14.06
C LYS A 729 -16.44 22.29 -14.62
N ILE A 730 -15.37 22.47 -13.86
CA ILE A 730 -14.01 22.20 -14.34
C ILE A 730 -13.74 20.71 -14.35
N PRO A 731 -13.24 20.11 -15.47
CA PRO A 731 -12.85 18.71 -15.49
C PRO A 731 -11.77 18.40 -14.46
N LYS A 732 -11.88 17.26 -13.77
CA LYS A 732 -11.02 16.84 -12.65
C LYS A 732 -9.52 16.99 -12.90
N GLU A 733 -9.04 16.57 -14.07
CA GLU A 733 -7.60 16.64 -14.41
C GLU A 733 -7.14 18.09 -14.66
N THR A 734 -8.01 18.93 -15.19
CA THR A 734 -7.75 20.38 -15.36
C THR A 734 -7.69 21.06 -13.99
N TYR A 735 -8.69 20.82 -13.15
CA TYR A 735 -8.72 21.36 -11.78
C TYR A 735 -7.51 20.92 -10.96
N LYS A 736 -7.09 19.68 -11.08
CA LYS A 736 -5.88 19.15 -10.42
C LYS A 736 -4.60 19.90 -10.83
N LYS A 737 -4.47 20.26 -12.10
CA LYS A 737 -3.33 21.09 -12.57
C LYS A 737 -3.40 22.50 -11.98
N MET A 738 -4.59 23.11 -11.98
CA MET A 738 -4.83 24.45 -11.39
C MET A 738 -4.49 24.44 -9.90
N VAL A 739 -5.05 23.54 -9.11
CA VAL A 739 -4.79 23.41 -7.67
C VAL A 739 -3.30 23.20 -7.39
N LYS A 740 -2.64 22.35 -8.18
CA LYS A 740 -1.18 22.16 -8.04
C LYS A 740 -0.41 23.45 -8.21
N ASN A 741 -0.74 24.24 -9.22
CA ASN A 741 -0.06 25.51 -9.50
C ASN A 741 -0.34 26.55 -8.41
N MET A 742 -1.60 26.69 -7.98
CA MET A 742 -2.00 27.62 -6.92
C MET A 742 -1.25 27.30 -5.61
N VAL A 743 -1.29 26.04 -5.18
CA VAL A 743 -0.61 25.60 -3.95
C VAL A 743 0.90 25.76 -4.04
N ASN A 744 1.51 25.42 -5.19
CA ASN A 744 2.96 25.58 -5.36
C ASN A 744 3.35 27.07 -5.26
N LYS A 745 2.58 27.99 -5.91
CA LYS A 745 2.82 29.43 -5.87
C LYS A 745 2.69 29.97 -4.43
N ALA A 746 1.62 29.61 -3.74
CA ALA A 746 1.38 30.06 -2.35
C ALA A 746 2.45 29.53 -1.39
N ALA A 747 2.80 28.24 -1.50
CA ALA A 747 3.84 27.63 -0.69
C ALA A 747 5.22 28.25 -0.95
N PHE A 748 5.55 28.54 -2.20
CA PHE A 748 6.80 29.19 -2.56
C PHE A 748 6.90 30.60 -1.96
N LYS A 749 5.83 31.40 -2.06
CA LYS A 749 5.73 32.75 -1.44
C LYS A 749 5.95 32.67 0.09
N GLU A 750 5.32 31.68 0.74
CA GLU A 750 5.51 31.45 2.19
C GLU A 750 6.95 31.03 2.51
N TYR A 751 7.59 30.17 1.68
CA TYR A 751 8.96 29.73 1.91
C TYR A 751 9.96 30.88 1.76
N LEU A 752 9.79 31.73 0.77
CA LEU A 752 10.63 32.93 0.60
C LEU A 752 10.50 33.85 1.79
N ALA A 753 9.28 34.12 2.26
CA ALA A 753 9.07 34.92 3.46
C ALA A 753 9.77 34.32 4.69
N LYS A 754 9.68 33.01 4.90
CA LYS A 754 10.39 32.32 5.98
C LYS A 754 11.91 32.33 5.80
N LYS A 755 12.40 32.16 4.57
CA LYS A 755 13.83 32.27 4.26
C LYS A 755 14.43 33.59 4.73
N GLU A 756 13.74 34.72 4.52
CA GLU A 756 14.20 36.05 4.93
C GLU A 756 14.39 36.19 6.46
N THR A 757 13.63 35.45 7.25
CA THR A 757 13.77 35.44 8.73
C THR A 757 14.98 34.66 9.22
N HIS A 758 15.61 33.84 8.38
CA HIS A 758 16.71 32.96 8.76
C HIS A 758 18.06 33.44 8.25
N LYS A 759 18.88 34.02 9.12
CA LYS A 759 20.22 34.59 8.80
C LYS A 759 21.10 33.64 7.96
N LYS A 760 21.01 32.32 8.21
CA LYS A 760 21.86 31.33 7.54
C LYS A 760 21.56 31.17 6.05
N ILE A 761 20.31 31.34 5.63
CA ILE A 761 19.85 31.03 4.28
C ILE A 761 19.29 32.27 3.55
N LYS A 762 19.31 33.43 4.17
CA LYS A 762 18.76 34.69 3.61
C LYS A 762 19.36 35.02 2.23
N LYS A 763 20.67 34.81 2.04
CA LYS A 763 21.38 35.12 0.80
C LYS A 763 21.09 34.18 -0.38
N LEU A 764 20.36 33.05 -0.15
CA LEU A 764 20.02 32.13 -1.21
C LEU A 764 18.90 32.71 -2.07
N GLU A 765 19.03 32.55 -3.37
CA GLU A 765 18.04 32.98 -4.35
C GLU A 765 17.38 31.76 -4.97
N TYR A 766 16.07 31.81 -5.19
CA TYR A 766 15.27 30.80 -5.82
C TYR A 766 14.23 31.47 -6.74
N GLU A 767 14.14 31.00 -7.98
CA GLU A 767 13.18 31.53 -8.96
C GLU A 767 11.83 30.82 -8.84
N GLN A 768 11.86 29.52 -8.56
CA GLN A 768 10.67 28.68 -8.45
C GLN A 768 10.89 27.50 -7.51
N LEU A 769 9.79 26.82 -7.15
CA LEU A 769 9.84 25.63 -6.30
C LEU A 769 10.20 24.39 -7.13
N GLU A 770 11.49 24.15 -7.30
CA GLU A 770 12.02 22.99 -8.03
C GLU A 770 13.29 22.40 -7.38
N LEU A 771 13.60 21.16 -7.77
CA LEU A 771 14.84 20.51 -7.36
C LEU A 771 16.02 21.29 -7.93
N GLN A 772 16.94 21.74 -7.05
CA GLN A 772 18.04 22.58 -7.45
C GLN A 772 18.97 21.88 -8.44
N PRO A 773 19.56 22.63 -9.38
CA PRO A 773 20.36 22.05 -10.47
C PRO A 773 21.51 21.15 -9.99
N TYR A 774 22.26 21.55 -8.95
CA TYR A 774 23.39 20.76 -8.42
C TYR A 774 22.94 19.39 -7.83
N LEU A 775 21.67 19.28 -7.38
CA LEU A 775 21.09 18.03 -6.89
C LEU A 775 20.64 17.10 -8.03
N LYS A 776 20.33 17.67 -9.20
CA LYS A 776 19.98 16.92 -10.43
C LYS A 776 21.21 16.50 -11.23
N SER A 777 22.26 17.35 -11.25
CA SER A 777 23.42 17.18 -12.13
C SER A 777 24.18 15.91 -11.80
N LYS A 778 24.58 15.16 -12.84
CA LYS A 778 25.43 13.98 -12.74
C LYS A 778 26.92 14.31 -12.54
N GLN A 779 27.29 15.57 -12.71
CA GLN A 779 28.67 16.04 -12.57
C GLN A 779 29.18 15.98 -11.12
N PHE A 780 28.29 16.04 -10.12
CA PHE A 780 28.66 16.04 -8.71
C PHE A 780 28.66 14.64 -8.10
N SER A 781 29.70 14.33 -7.38
CA SER A 781 29.76 13.16 -6.49
C SER A 781 28.85 13.34 -5.27
N GLY A 782 28.58 12.29 -4.51
CA GLY A 782 27.83 12.38 -3.25
C GLY A 782 28.50 13.30 -2.22
N LYS A 783 29.83 13.26 -2.12
CA LYS A 783 30.62 14.10 -1.20
C LYS A 783 30.53 15.57 -1.57
N GLU A 784 30.60 15.92 -2.84
CA GLU A 784 30.49 17.29 -3.33
C GLU A 784 29.08 17.87 -3.12
N ARG A 785 28.03 17.09 -3.35
CA ARG A 785 26.65 17.51 -3.05
C ARG A 785 26.45 17.79 -1.58
N LYS A 786 26.98 16.91 -0.71
CA LYS A 786 26.95 17.13 0.74
C LYS A 786 27.65 18.42 1.12
N LEU A 787 28.87 18.63 0.60
CA LEU A 787 29.63 19.86 0.88
C LEU A 787 28.86 21.09 0.43
N LEU A 788 28.33 21.11 -0.80
CA LEU A 788 27.50 22.22 -1.29
C LEU A 788 26.27 22.45 -0.40
N THR A 789 25.59 21.39 0.01
CA THR A 789 24.42 21.49 0.90
C THR A 789 24.80 22.15 2.24
N LEU A 790 25.93 21.76 2.82
CA LEU A 790 26.43 22.33 4.08
C LEU A 790 26.86 23.78 3.93
N LEU A 791 27.54 24.11 2.84
CA LEU A 791 27.98 25.48 2.55
C LEU A 791 26.80 26.41 2.28
N ARG A 792 25.88 26.03 1.41
CA ARG A 792 24.66 26.81 1.09
C ARG A 792 23.79 27.05 2.32
N SER A 793 23.66 26.05 3.21
CA SER A 793 22.90 26.16 4.45
C SER A 793 23.65 26.89 5.57
N ARG A 794 24.90 27.26 5.38
CA ARG A 794 25.80 27.76 6.43
C ARG A 794 25.82 26.86 7.67
N CYS A 795 25.84 25.55 7.43
CA CYS A 795 25.91 24.52 8.47
C CYS A 795 27.16 23.63 8.34
N HIS A 796 28.16 24.06 7.56
CA HIS A 796 29.48 23.46 7.56
C HIS A 796 30.08 23.50 9.00
N PRO A 797 30.83 22.47 9.46
CA PRO A 797 31.36 22.38 10.82
C PRO A 797 32.53 23.36 11.11
N ALA A 798 32.43 24.61 10.65
CA ALA A 798 33.26 25.72 11.04
C ALA A 798 32.86 26.20 12.43
N LYS A 799 33.85 26.57 13.26
CA LYS A 799 33.61 26.96 14.68
C LYS A 799 32.60 28.11 14.86
N ASN A 800 32.69 29.10 14.00
CA ASN A 800 31.80 30.27 14.02
C ASN A 800 30.32 29.87 13.75
N ASN A 801 30.04 28.81 13.02
CA ASN A 801 28.69 28.31 12.81
C ASN A 801 28.10 27.65 14.08
N PHE A 802 28.94 27.29 15.04
CA PHE A 802 28.56 26.55 16.27
C PHE A 802 29.19 27.14 17.54
N LYS A 803 29.23 28.47 17.66
CA LYS A 803 29.92 29.23 18.75
C LYS A 803 29.70 28.63 20.14
N LYS A 804 28.48 28.27 20.51
CA LYS A 804 28.16 27.72 21.84
C LYS A 804 28.86 26.36 22.09
N MET A 805 29.06 25.56 21.10
CA MET A 805 29.70 24.25 21.19
C MET A 805 31.22 24.40 21.47
N TYR A 806 31.81 25.47 20.97
CA TYR A 806 33.23 25.78 21.13
C TYR A 806 33.49 26.78 22.28
N GLN A 807 32.53 26.98 23.18
CA GLN A 807 32.63 27.89 24.35
C GLN A 807 33.12 29.26 23.94
N ASN A 808 32.66 29.78 22.81
CA ASN A 808 33.07 31.04 22.18
C ASN A 808 34.54 31.12 21.70
N ASN A 809 35.34 30.02 21.81
CA ASN A 809 36.66 29.99 21.20
C ASN A 809 36.54 29.66 19.71
N ILE A 810 36.29 30.68 18.92
CA ILE A 810 36.00 30.57 17.48
C ILE A 810 37.21 30.86 16.59
N LYS A 811 38.37 31.12 17.17
CA LYS A 811 39.60 31.36 16.40
C LYS A 811 40.08 30.17 15.60
N CYS A 812 40.70 30.42 14.47
CA CYS A 812 41.26 29.38 13.59
C CYS A 812 42.36 28.58 14.31
N ASN A 813 42.34 27.24 14.22
CA ASN A 813 43.35 26.38 14.85
C ASN A 813 44.72 26.47 14.20
N PHE A 814 44.84 27.05 13.03
CA PHE A 814 46.07 27.13 12.25
C PHE A 814 46.80 28.47 12.38
N GLY A 815 46.42 29.25 13.41
CA GLY A 815 47.19 30.45 13.79
C GLY A 815 46.88 31.71 12.95
N CYS A 816 45.83 31.71 12.16
CA CYS A 816 45.44 32.88 11.31
C CYS A 816 44.95 34.09 12.09
N ASN A 817 44.74 34.00 13.39
CA ASN A 817 44.13 35.05 14.24
C ASN A 817 42.72 35.55 13.84
N GLU A 818 42.12 34.90 12.85
CA GLU A 818 40.77 35.18 12.38
C GLU A 818 39.75 34.18 12.99
N ASP A 819 38.48 34.56 12.96
CA ASP A 819 37.40 33.65 13.33
C ASP A 819 37.26 32.54 12.29
N GLU A 820 37.18 31.30 12.72
CA GLU A 820 37.00 30.12 11.83
C GLU A 820 35.55 30.07 11.36
N ASP A 821 35.22 30.85 10.33
CA ASP A 821 34.00 30.67 9.56
C ASP A 821 34.27 29.93 8.24
N GLN A 822 33.21 29.55 7.54
CA GLN A 822 33.40 28.77 6.31
C GLN A 822 34.04 29.58 5.20
N GLU A 823 33.88 30.89 5.16
CA GLU A 823 34.53 31.79 4.20
C GLU A 823 36.04 31.89 4.47
N HIS A 824 36.43 32.02 5.76
CA HIS A 824 37.84 31.93 6.16
C HIS A 824 38.47 30.61 5.77
N ILE A 825 37.81 29.48 6.09
CA ILE A 825 38.34 28.13 5.78
C ILE A 825 38.67 27.97 4.29
N PHE A 826 37.77 28.41 3.43
CA PHE A 826 37.85 28.07 2.00
C PHE A 826 38.51 29.18 1.16
N THR A 827 38.69 30.40 1.68
CA THR A 827 39.24 31.50 0.87
C THR A 827 40.33 32.33 1.56
N ARG A 828 40.52 32.23 2.89
CA ARG A 828 41.46 33.06 3.62
C ARG A 828 42.44 32.33 4.55
N CYS A 829 42.27 31.06 4.81
CA CYS A 829 43.14 30.31 5.71
C CYS A 829 44.48 29.96 5.03
N GLU A 830 45.40 30.90 5.05
CA GLU A 830 46.72 30.78 4.39
C GLU A 830 47.46 29.47 4.69
N PRO A 831 47.56 28.98 5.94
CA PRO A 831 48.29 27.73 6.24
C PRO A 831 47.75 26.49 5.52
N ILE A 832 46.47 26.48 5.21
CA ILE A 832 45.79 25.40 4.47
C ILE A 832 45.85 25.66 2.95
N LEU A 833 45.57 26.92 2.53
CA LEU A 833 45.56 27.29 1.11
C LEU A 833 46.91 27.14 0.44
N LYS A 834 48.02 27.38 1.15
CA LYS A 834 49.39 27.14 0.64
C LYS A 834 49.67 25.67 0.29
N LYS A 835 48.89 24.73 0.84
CA LYS A 835 49.00 23.29 0.56
C LYS A 835 48.19 22.83 -0.66
N VAL A 836 47.30 23.70 -1.15
CA VAL A 836 46.45 23.41 -2.30
C VAL A 836 46.81 24.38 -3.42
N THR A 837 46.98 23.87 -4.63
CA THR A 837 47.28 24.71 -5.81
C THR A 837 46.15 25.74 -5.97
N SER A 838 46.46 27.03 -5.76
CA SER A 838 45.44 28.08 -5.68
C SER A 838 44.79 28.36 -7.05
N LYS A 839 43.51 28.21 -7.12
CA LYS A 839 42.68 28.88 -8.11
C LYS A 839 42.05 30.14 -7.48
N ASN A 840 41.97 31.21 -8.25
CA ASN A 840 41.32 32.45 -7.77
C ASN A 840 39.79 32.27 -7.79
N VAL A 841 39.25 31.61 -6.77
CA VAL A 841 37.82 31.24 -6.65
C VAL A 841 37.17 32.11 -5.58
N LYS A 842 36.02 32.73 -5.88
CA LYS A 842 35.27 33.53 -4.93
C LYS A 842 34.26 32.66 -4.20
N TYR A 843 34.10 32.86 -2.88
CA TYR A 843 33.14 32.09 -2.09
C TYR A 843 31.70 32.19 -2.63
N GLU A 844 31.32 33.36 -3.15
CA GLU A 844 30.01 33.62 -3.72
C GLU A 844 29.64 32.78 -4.93
N ASP A 845 30.63 32.17 -5.59
CA ASP A 845 30.40 31.35 -6.78
C ASP A 845 29.63 30.06 -6.45
N ILE A 846 29.55 29.62 -5.16
CA ILE A 846 28.67 28.53 -4.71
C ILE A 846 27.17 28.82 -4.93
N PHE A 847 26.81 30.06 -5.19
CA PHE A 847 25.43 30.51 -5.43
C PHE A 847 25.10 30.70 -6.91
N LYS A 848 26.07 30.54 -7.82
CA LYS A 848 25.94 30.70 -9.27
C LYS A 848 25.40 29.44 -9.95
N ASP A 849 25.64 29.30 -11.23
CA ASP A 849 25.25 28.17 -12.05
C ASP A 849 26.00 26.87 -11.70
N VAL A 850 25.60 25.78 -12.34
CA VAL A 850 26.11 24.41 -12.06
C VAL A 850 27.60 24.28 -12.37
N ASP A 851 28.07 24.93 -13.42
CA ASP A 851 29.49 24.80 -13.88
C ASP A 851 30.41 25.55 -12.92
N ALA A 852 30.03 26.78 -12.52
CA ALA A 852 30.76 27.52 -11.48
C ALA A 852 30.74 26.77 -10.14
N GLN A 853 29.59 26.20 -9.76
CA GLN A 853 29.48 25.38 -8.56
C GLN A 853 30.38 24.14 -8.61
N LYS A 854 30.49 23.49 -9.75
CA LYS A 854 31.34 22.30 -9.92
C LYS A 854 32.81 22.61 -9.74
N GLU A 855 33.28 23.67 -10.39
CA GLU A 855 34.68 24.11 -10.30
C GLU A 855 35.07 24.45 -8.86
N ILE A 856 34.18 25.20 -8.18
CA ILE A 856 34.45 25.67 -6.83
C ILE A 856 34.41 24.53 -5.81
N VAL A 857 33.43 23.60 -5.91
CA VAL A 857 33.27 22.52 -4.93
C VAL A 857 34.42 21.52 -5.02
N GLU A 858 34.99 21.29 -6.20
CA GLU A 858 36.20 20.46 -6.35
C GLU A 858 37.39 21.10 -5.63
N HIS A 859 37.53 22.39 -5.78
CA HIS A 859 38.60 23.12 -5.08
C HIS A 859 38.36 23.10 -3.56
N PHE A 860 37.17 23.37 -3.11
CA PHE A 860 36.81 23.34 -1.69
C PHE A 860 36.91 21.94 -1.07
N ALA A 861 36.61 20.90 -1.79
CA ALA A 861 36.79 19.52 -1.33
C ALA A 861 38.27 19.19 -1.07
N ARG A 862 39.19 19.69 -1.90
CA ARG A 862 40.63 19.55 -1.67
C ARG A 862 41.08 20.33 -0.43
N ILE A 863 40.60 21.54 -0.25
CA ILE A 863 40.87 22.35 0.95
C ILE A 863 40.38 21.64 2.21
N GLU A 864 39.17 21.07 2.18
CA GLU A 864 38.63 20.35 3.30
C GLU A 864 39.43 19.08 3.62
N GLU A 865 39.92 18.38 2.61
CA GLU A 865 40.78 17.19 2.79
C GLU A 865 42.11 17.57 3.45
N GLU A 866 42.78 18.62 2.97
CA GLU A 866 44.03 19.10 3.58
C GLU A 866 43.82 19.67 4.98
N ARG A 867 42.70 20.36 5.22
CA ARG A 867 42.33 20.79 6.56
C ARG A 867 42.14 19.61 7.51
N ASN A 868 41.47 18.54 7.10
CA ASN A 868 41.23 17.38 7.93
C ASN A 868 42.57 16.67 8.26
N LYS A 869 43.50 16.49 7.28
CA LYS A 869 44.82 15.98 7.53
C LYS A 869 45.62 16.84 8.52
N ALA A 870 45.54 18.15 8.40
CA ALA A 870 46.23 19.06 9.32
C ALA A 870 45.63 19.07 10.72
N MET A 871 44.31 18.86 10.84
CA MET A 871 43.59 18.71 12.13
C MET A 871 43.95 17.39 12.81
N GLU A 872 44.10 16.31 12.08
CA GLU A 872 44.58 15.03 12.60
C GLU A 872 46.01 15.11 13.14
N ALA A 873 46.89 15.87 12.45
CA ALA A 873 48.25 16.09 12.88
C ALA A 873 48.37 16.95 14.17
N LEU A 874 47.43 17.83 14.42
CA LEU A 874 47.38 18.66 15.64
C LEU A 874 46.76 17.94 16.85
N SER A 875 46.24 16.73 16.70
CA SER A 875 45.61 15.95 17.78
C SER A 875 46.64 14.91 18.31
N PRO A 876 47.23 15.09 19.50
CA PRO A 876 48.06 14.03 20.07
C PRO A 876 47.16 12.89 20.59
N GLY A 877 47.16 11.77 19.90
CA GLY A 877 46.47 10.54 20.27
C GLY A 877 45.28 10.20 19.38
N GLY A 878 45.53 9.56 18.27
CA GLY A 878 44.60 9.30 17.16
C GLY A 878 43.40 8.36 17.42
N GLU A 879 43.14 7.90 18.63
CA GLU A 879 41.99 7.02 18.94
C GLU A 879 40.75 7.73 19.54
N GLN A 880 40.97 8.80 20.30
CA GLN A 880 39.84 9.52 20.94
C GLN A 880 39.12 10.51 20.02
N ALA A 881 39.75 10.95 18.92
CA ALA A 881 39.08 11.82 17.93
C ALA A 881 38.19 11.01 16.95
N ARG A 882 38.54 9.77 16.64
CA ARG A 882 37.66 8.86 15.85
C ARG A 882 36.37 8.52 16.58
N THR A 883 36.42 8.34 17.92
CA THR A 883 35.23 8.08 18.74
C THR A 883 34.29 9.29 18.82
N ARG A 884 34.77 10.54 18.81
CA ARG A 884 33.90 11.72 18.83
C ARG A 884 33.26 12.06 17.48
N ALA A 885 33.95 11.82 16.39
CA ALA A 885 33.35 11.98 15.05
C ALA A 885 32.38 10.84 14.72
N SER A 886 32.60 9.63 15.22
CA SER A 886 31.67 8.50 15.11
C SER A 886 30.55 8.58 16.18
N GLN A 887 30.80 9.15 17.37
CA GLN A 887 29.74 9.41 18.36
C GLN A 887 28.76 10.48 17.91
N THR A 888 29.16 11.49 17.14
CA THR A 888 28.18 12.41 16.52
C THR A 888 27.32 11.71 15.45
N SER A 889 27.74 10.56 14.92
CA SER A 889 26.89 9.71 14.06
C SER A 889 26.08 8.67 14.86
N LEU A 890 26.53 8.32 16.08
CA LEU A 890 25.86 7.35 16.98
C LEU A 890 24.86 8.04 17.94
N ASP A 891 25.11 9.27 18.35
CA ASP A 891 24.10 10.10 19.06
C ASP A 891 22.85 10.37 18.22
N TYR A 892 22.94 10.22 16.90
CA TYR A 892 21.79 10.15 16.01
C TYR A 892 20.94 8.89 16.17
N ALA A 893 21.50 7.82 16.70
CA ALA A 893 20.79 6.55 16.93
C ALA A 893 20.19 6.47 18.36
N ALA A 894 20.75 7.19 19.33
CA ALA A 894 20.32 7.18 20.73
C ALA A 894 19.13 8.10 21.02
N ASP A 895 18.96 9.22 20.27
CA ASP A 895 17.77 10.09 20.37
C ASP A 895 16.50 9.47 19.75
N VAL A 896 16.57 8.26 19.21
CA VAL A 896 15.43 7.51 18.64
C VAL A 896 14.87 6.49 19.64
N SER A 897 15.51 6.31 20.82
CA SER A 897 15.08 5.34 21.85
C SER A 897 14.43 5.96 23.09
N LEU A 898 14.01 7.23 23.02
CA LEU A 898 13.18 7.89 24.08
C LEU A 898 11.86 8.41 23.52
#